data_b11249256ced5fd17f45f7eb009a6c5c
#
_entry.id   b11249256ced5fd17f45f7eb009a6c5c
#
_cell.length_a   1.000
_cell.length_b   1.000
_cell.length_c   1.000
_cell.angle_alpha   90.00
_cell.angle_beta   90.00
_cell.angle_gamma   90.00
#
_symmetry.space_group_name_H-M   'P 1'
#
loop_
_entity.id
_entity.type
_entity.pdbx_description
1 polymer ?
#
loop_
_entity_poly.entity_id
_entity_poly.type
_entity_poly.pdbx_seq_one_letter_code
_entity_poly.pdbx_strand_id
1 'polypeptide(L)'
;MKKIILAKMGLDGHDKGLKIIARSLRDAGEEVIYLGLRQNAEVIIQAAIQEDADAIGISILSGSQVPLAKKLLSSMKENKVNFRVLFGGIISKEDIITLKKMGISEVFPVETSLKEIIESFRNAKLINIEENTNKDEDKKENIDNKINIEIDVKTESGIPIKKVYTKEDISFLEEDNDLGLPGKYPYTRGPYETMYRGKVWTMRQYAGLGTAVESNQRYKYLLSQGQTGLSVALDLPTQLGFDSDRPDIEEEVGRVGVAIDTVEDMYTLFKDIPLEKVSVSFTINSTAMIILAMFVVMAEEKGYDPKNLSGTVQNDMIKEFISRNTFIFPLKPSLKLAGDIISFSSQYLPKFNPISCAGYHIRELGANAVQELATTLGAAIVYTEEVLKRGIPIDSFAPRLSFELSCGQDIFEEIAKFRTARKMWAQIMKNRFHAKNEKSLKFRVFAGGNGISLTANEPLNNIVRCAFQCLVGALGGAQAIHVPAYDEAYAIPTEESALICLRTQQITAYETGITKTADPLAGSYYIETLTNELESRATDLMEKIDKMGGLVKCIENGWIMDEVVGTAYKAQKELEEGYKVVVGVNKFISKKSEEKKIKIQKLPDYILKNQISRLKKVKEERLNTKVKEKLDQLSESAKNNLNLFPFILESVKARATVGEIVSTLKMVYGEYNGS
;
A
#
# COMPACT_ATOMS: atom_id res chain seq x y z
N MET A 1 -22.94 19.73 -21.43
CA MET A 1 -22.68 18.93 -20.22
C MET A 1 -22.82 17.49 -20.65
N LYS A 2 -21.79 16.68 -20.46
CA LYS A 2 -21.83 15.23 -20.76
C LYS A 2 -22.09 14.47 -19.49
N LYS A 3 -22.87 13.38 -19.60
CA LYS A 3 -23.09 12.46 -18.48
C LYS A 3 -22.13 11.28 -18.60
N ILE A 4 -21.27 11.09 -17.61
CA ILE A 4 -20.13 10.19 -17.66
C ILE A 4 -20.23 9.20 -16.52
N ILE A 5 -20.24 7.89 -16.83
CA ILE A 5 -20.09 6.81 -15.86
C ILE A 5 -18.60 6.59 -15.63
N LEU A 6 -18.18 6.59 -14.37
CA LEU A 6 -16.83 6.20 -13.97
C LEU A 6 -16.87 4.98 -13.06
N ALA A 7 -16.13 3.95 -13.40
CA ALA A 7 -16.12 2.69 -12.66
C ALA A 7 -14.74 2.05 -12.59
N LYS A 8 -14.54 1.23 -11.57
CA LYS A 8 -13.37 0.37 -11.43
C LYS A 8 -13.79 -1.09 -11.52
N MET A 9 -13.31 -1.74 -12.58
CA MET A 9 -13.56 -3.17 -12.82
C MET A 9 -12.48 -4.05 -12.17
N GLY A 10 -12.83 -5.32 -11.90
CA GLY A 10 -11.91 -6.29 -11.30
C GLY A 10 -11.74 -6.11 -9.81
N LEU A 11 -10.72 -6.77 -9.21
CA LEU A 11 -10.52 -6.80 -7.76
C LEU A 11 -9.63 -5.67 -7.24
N ASP A 12 -8.99 -4.90 -8.11
CA ASP A 12 -8.08 -3.82 -7.73
C ASP A 12 -8.81 -2.69 -6.98
N GLY A 13 -8.28 -2.32 -5.82
CA GLY A 13 -8.84 -1.28 -4.94
C GLY A 13 -8.26 0.13 -5.13
N HIS A 14 -7.23 0.32 -5.98
CA HIS A 14 -6.54 1.60 -6.13
C HIS A 14 -7.35 2.59 -6.98
N ASP A 15 -8.13 3.46 -6.35
CA ASP A 15 -9.08 4.36 -7.02
C ASP A 15 -8.69 5.85 -7.06
N LYS A 16 -7.49 6.20 -6.57
CA LYS A 16 -6.97 7.58 -6.56
C LYS A 16 -7.12 8.28 -7.91
N GLY A 17 -6.61 7.64 -8.98
CA GLY A 17 -6.66 8.24 -10.32
C GLY A 17 -8.09 8.50 -10.78
N LEU A 18 -8.99 7.54 -10.53
CA LEU A 18 -10.39 7.68 -10.92
C LEU A 18 -11.12 8.79 -10.13
N LYS A 19 -10.82 8.95 -8.83
CA LYS A 19 -11.37 10.03 -8.00
C LYS A 19 -10.86 11.42 -8.43
N ILE A 20 -9.58 11.52 -8.80
CA ILE A 20 -9.00 12.76 -9.35
C ILE A 20 -9.69 13.12 -10.68
N ILE A 21 -9.85 12.14 -11.58
CA ILE A 21 -10.55 12.34 -12.87
C ILE A 21 -12.01 12.74 -12.62
N ALA A 22 -12.72 12.08 -11.73
CA ALA A 22 -14.10 12.41 -11.37
C ALA A 22 -14.23 13.88 -10.90
N ARG A 23 -13.32 14.31 -10.02
CA ARG A 23 -13.29 15.70 -9.56
C ARG A 23 -12.97 16.68 -10.68
N SER A 24 -11.97 16.38 -11.49
CA SER A 24 -11.57 17.24 -12.63
C SER A 24 -12.68 17.41 -13.66
N LEU A 25 -13.43 16.33 -13.97
CA LEU A 25 -14.57 16.38 -14.88
C LEU A 25 -15.72 17.23 -14.31
N ARG A 26 -16.02 17.07 -12.98
CA ARG A 26 -17.01 17.91 -12.29
C ARG A 26 -16.61 19.38 -12.26
N ASP A 27 -15.35 19.68 -11.95
CA ASP A 27 -14.79 21.04 -11.98
C ASP A 27 -14.85 21.64 -13.42
N ALA A 28 -14.79 20.78 -14.43
CA ALA A 28 -14.95 21.16 -15.83
C ALA A 28 -16.42 21.30 -16.27
N GLY A 29 -17.40 21.08 -15.38
CA GLY A 29 -18.83 21.24 -15.63
C GLY A 29 -19.53 20.01 -16.23
N GLU A 30 -18.94 18.81 -16.14
CA GLU A 30 -19.56 17.58 -16.60
C GLU A 30 -20.34 16.88 -15.47
N GLU A 31 -21.39 16.11 -15.82
CA GLU A 31 -22.12 15.28 -14.89
C GLU A 31 -21.41 13.92 -14.74
N VAL A 32 -20.95 13.61 -13.52
CA VAL A 32 -20.16 12.39 -13.26
C VAL A 32 -20.87 11.49 -12.27
N ILE A 33 -21.16 10.28 -12.71
CA ILE A 33 -21.70 9.20 -11.90
C ILE A 33 -20.58 8.23 -11.60
N TYR A 34 -20.18 8.18 -10.34
CA TYR A 34 -19.10 7.30 -9.85
C TYR A 34 -19.70 6.03 -9.26
N LEU A 35 -19.54 4.89 -9.96
CA LEU A 35 -20.10 3.60 -9.53
C LEU A 35 -19.24 2.90 -8.46
N GLY A 36 -18.03 3.42 -8.19
CA GLY A 36 -17.17 2.83 -7.17
C GLY A 36 -16.30 1.67 -7.68
N LEU A 37 -15.95 0.82 -6.73
CA LEU A 37 -14.98 -0.27 -6.89
C LEU A 37 -15.66 -1.59 -7.27
N ARG A 38 -14.88 -2.51 -7.86
CA ARG A 38 -15.25 -3.92 -8.10
C ARG A 38 -16.53 -4.10 -8.87
N GLN A 39 -16.81 -3.20 -9.79
CA GLN A 39 -17.97 -3.29 -10.64
C GLN A 39 -17.78 -4.39 -11.70
N ASN A 40 -18.82 -5.18 -11.94
CA ASN A 40 -18.84 -6.09 -13.07
C ASN A 40 -19.37 -5.40 -14.34
N ALA A 41 -19.14 -6.02 -15.49
CA ALA A 41 -19.53 -5.44 -16.77
C ALA A 41 -21.03 -5.15 -16.87
N GLU A 42 -21.86 -6.06 -16.36
CA GLU A 42 -23.32 -5.95 -16.44
C GLU A 42 -23.83 -4.74 -15.65
N VAL A 43 -23.38 -4.56 -14.40
CA VAL A 43 -23.75 -3.41 -13.55
C VAL A 43 -23.36 -2.08 -14.21
N ILE A 44 -22.16 -2.02 -14.81
CA ILE A 44 -21.71 -0.80 -15.50
C ILE A 44 -22.60 -0.48 -16.70
N ILE A 45 -22.92 -1.48 -17.52
CA ILE A 45 -23.74 -1.27 -18.71
C ILE A 45 -25.17 -0.92 -18.32
N GLN A 46 -25.76 -1.58 -17.32
CA GLN A 46 -27.10 -1.26 -16.84
C GLN A 46 -27.19 0.16 -16.26
N ALA A 47 -26.18 0.58 -15.47
CA ALA A 47 -26.09 1.96 -14.98
C ALA A 47 -25.98 2.96 -16.15
N ALA A 48 -25.16 2.66 -17.16
CA ALA A 48 -25.00 3.53 -18.32
C ALA A 48 -26.30 3.67 -19.13
N ILE A 49 -27.08 2.60 -19.25
CA ILE A 49 -28.40 2.62 -19.90
C ILE A 49 -29.42 3.42 -19.07
N GLN A 50 -29.52 3.16 -17.77
CA GLN A 50 -30.47 3.82 -16.87
C GLN A 50 -30.25 5.32 -16.77
N GLU A 51 -28.99 5.73 -16.80
CA GLU A 51 -28.59 7.13 -16.68
C GLU A 51 -28.49 7.85 -18.02
N ASP A 52 -28.69 7.17 -19.15
CA ASP A 52 -28.49 7.71 -20.51
C ASP A 52 -27.11 8.36 -20.67
N ALA A 53 -26.07 7.59 -20.36
CA ALA A 53 -24.70 8.08 -20.28
C ALA A 53 -24.10 8.32 -21.68
N ASP A 54 -23.34 9.41 -21.83
CA ASP A 54 -22.60 9.73 -23.06
C ASP A 54 -21.31 8.90 -23.20
N ALA A 55 -20.69 8.52 -22.07
CA ALA A 55 -19.43 7.78 -22.06
C ALA A 55 -19.23 6.97 -20.78
N ILE A 56 -18.40 5.93 -20.87
CA ILE A 56 -17.97 5.08 -19.76
C ILE A 56 -16.47 5.17 -19.63
N GLY A 57 -15.98 5.57 -18.47
CA GLY A 57 -14.56 5.58 -18.11
C GLY A 57 -14.23 4.45 -17.13
N ILE A 58 -13.27 3.62 -17.48
CA ILE A 58 -12.83 2.46 -16.69
C ILE A 58 -11.38 2.65 -16.27
N SER A 59 -11.07 2.42 -15.00
CA SER A 59 -9.69 2.44 -14.48
C SER A 59 -9.30 1.05 -13.97
N ILE A 60 -8.12 0.56 -14.41
CA ILE A 60 -7.56 -0.75 -14.02
C ILE A 60 -6.06 -0.62 -13.83
N LEU A 61 -5.53 -1.07 -12.68
CA LEU A 61 -4.10 -1.06 -12.37
C LEU A 61 -3.50 -2.47 -12.19
N SER A 62 -4.33 -3.52 -12.11
CA SER A 62 -3.89 -4.90 -11.85
C SER A 62 -3.31 -5.65 -13.05
N GLY A 63 -3.23 -5.01 -14.23
CA GLY A 63 -2.75 -5.66 -15.46
C GLY A 63 -3.79 -6.57 -16.15
N SER A 64 -5.05 -6.55 -15.73
CA SER A 64 -6.17 -7.35 -16.27
C SER A 64 -7.02 -6.60 -17.30
N GLN A 65 -6.49 -5.53 -17.92
CA GLN A 65 -7.24 -4.61 -18.80
C GLN A 65 -7.88 -5.32 -20.00
N VAL A 66 -7.12 -6.14 -20.71
CA VAL A 66 -7.59 -6.80 -21.93
C VAL A 66 -8.71 -7.83 -21.66
N PRO A 67 -8.61 -8.74 -20.68
CA PRO A 67 -9.72 -9.62 -20.31
C PRO A 67 -10.97 -8.87 -19.86
N LEU A 68 -10.81 -7.85 -19.01
CA LEU A 68 -11.93 -7.08 -18.50
C LEU A 68 -12.62 -6.23 -19.59
N ALA A 69 -11.85 -5.67 -20.53
CA ALA A 69 -12.39 -5.00 -21.69
C ALA A 69 -13.24 -5.95 -22.57
N LYS A 70 -12.79 -7.22 -22.76
CA LYS A 70 -13.59 -8.23 -23.45
C LYS A 70 -14.94 -8.47 -22.77
N LYS A 71 -14.95 -8.62 -21.46
CA LYS A 71 -16.19 -8.80 -20.68
C LYS A 71 -17.13 -7.61 -20.84
N LEU A 72 -16.62 -6.38 -20.77
CA LEU A 72 -17.43 -5.16 -20.95
C LEU A 72 -18.01 -5.05 -22.35
N LEU A 73 -17.21 -5.27 -23.40
CA LEU A 73 -17.67 -5.24 -24.78
C LEU A 73 -18.68 -6.35 -25.11
N SER A 74 -18.51 -7.54 -24.50
CA SER A 74 -19.50 -8.63 -24.62
C SER A 74 -20.85 -8.23 -24.01
N SER A 75 -20.85 -7.64 -22.81
CA SER A 75 -22.07 -7.15 -22.17
C SER A 75 -22.74 -6.03 -22.97
N MET A 76 -21.97 -5.10 -23.57
CA MET A 76 -22.54 -4.09 -24.50
C MET A 76 -23.24 -4.75 -25.69
N LYS A 77 -22.64 -5.78 -26.28
CA LYS A 77 -23.20 -6.50 -27.43
C LYS A 77 -24.47 -7.24 -27.06
N GLU A 78 -24.50 -7.91 -25.91
CA GLU A 78 -25.67 -8.64 -25.39
C GLU A 78 -26.84 -7.71 -25.13
N ASN A 79 -26.59 -6.53 -24.57
CA ASN A 79 -27.60 -5.50 -24.31
C ASN A 79 -27.92 -4.64 -25.56
N LYS A 80 -27.29 -4.89 -26.72
CA LYS A 80 -27.46 -4.15 -28.00
C LYS A 80 -27.26 -2.64 -27.86
N VAL A 81 -26.30 -2.23 -27.03
CA VAL A 81 -25.94 -0.83 -26.82
C VAL A 81 -24.53 -0.55 -27.31
N ASN A 82 -24.27 0.71 -27.64
CA ASN A 82 -22.96 1.16 -28.08
C ASN A 82 -22.59 2.45 -27.33
N PHE A 83 -21.80 2.32 -26.28
CA PHE A 83 -21.26 3.44 -25.52
C PHE A 83 -19.83 3.74 -25.95
N ARG A 84 -19.44 4.99 -25.83
CA ARG A 84 -18.05 5.38 -25.92
C ARG A 84 -17.33 4.93 -24.65
N VAL A 85 -16.32 4.05 -24.78
CA VAL A 85 -15.60 3.46 -23.66
C VAL A 85 -14.15 3.95 -23.65
N LEU A 86 -13.72 4.48 -22.51
CA LEU A 86 -12.38 4.99 -22.27
C LEU A 86 -11.73 4.17 -21.15
N PHE A 87 -10.50 3.74 -21.37
CA PHE A 87 -9.73 2.98 -20.38
C PHE A 87 -8.54 3.79 -19.88
N GLY A 88 -8.31 3.79 -18.56
CA GLY A 88 -7.15 4.41 -17.95
C GLY A 88 -6.44 3.46 -16.98
N GLY A 89 -5.13 3.63 -16.80
CA GLY A 89 -4.36 2.85 -15.85
C GLY A 89 -2.93 2.58 -16.29
N ILE A 90 -2.26 1.62 -15.62
CA ILE A 90 -0.94 1.14 -16.02
C ILE A 90 -1.14 0.17 -17.21
N ILE A 91 -0.97 0.67 -18.43
CA ILE A 91 -1.30 -0.06 -19.64
C ILE A 91 -0.08 -0.13 -20.56
N SER A 92 0.32 -1.34 -20.95
CA SER A 92 1.46 -1.54 -21.85
C SER A 92 1.16 -1.03 -23.28
N LYS A 93 2.20 -0.66 -24.04
CA LYS A 93 2.03 -0.25 -25.47
C LYS A 93 1.34 -1.35 -26.30
N GLU A 94 1.59 -2.62 -26.00
CA GLU A 94 0.94 -3.78 -26.66
C GLU A 94 -0.55 -3.85 -26.33
N ASP A 95 -0.89 -3.63 -25.03
CA ASP A 95 -2.28 -3.65 -24.58
C ASP A 95 -3.06 -2.44 -25.10
N ILE A 96 -2.44 -1.25 -25.24
CA ILE A 96 -3.05 -0.08 -25.87
C ILE A 96 -3.48 -0.41 -27.31
N ILE A 97 -2.59 -1.02 -28.09
CA ILE A 97 -2.89 -1.44 -29.46
C ILE A 97 -4.02 -2.46 -29.47
N THR A 98 -3.98 -3.42 -28.56
CA THR A 98 -4.98 -4.47 -28.45
C THR A 98 -6.34 -3.92 -28.08
N LEU A 99 -6.42 -3.07 -27.06
CA LEU A 99 -7.66 -2.43 -26.60
C LEU A 99 -8.30 -1.56 -27.70
N LYS A 100 -7.49 -0.76 -28.42
CA LYS A 100 -7.99 0.03 -29.56
C LYS A 100 -8.51 -0.86 -30.68
N LYS A 101 -7.84 -1.97 -31.02
CA LYS A 101 -8.32 -2.95 -32.03
C LYS A 101 -9.62 -3.62 -31.58
N MET A 102 -9.87 -3.77 -30.30
CA MET A 102 -11.11 -4.32 -29.76
C MET A 102 -12.29 -3.35 -29.78
N GLY A 103 -12.08 -2.06 -30.07
CA GLY A 103 -13.12 -1.05 -30.13
C GLY A 103 -13.19 -0.12 -28.90
N ILE A 104 -12.19 -0.15 -28.03
CA ILE A 104 -12.06 0.87 -26.96
C ILE A 104 -11.72 2.21 -27.60
N SER A 105 -12.53 3.23 -27.31
CA SER A 105 -12.47 4.53 -27.98
C SER A 105 -11.17 5.28 -27.67
N GLU A 106 -10.77 5.30 -26.37
CA GLU A 106 -9.52 5.92 -25.94
C GLU A 106 -8.89 5.12 -24.82
N VAL A 107 -7.55 5.19 -24.76
CA VAL A 107 -6.76 4.51 -23.74
C VAL A 107 -5.74 5.49 -23.17
N PHE A 108 -5.82 5.75 -21.87
CA PHE A 108 -4.99 6.70 -21.15
C PHE A 108 -3.97 5.99 -20.26
N PRO A 109 -2.70 5.94 -20.63
CA PRO A 109 -1.62 5.57 -19.71
C PRO A 109 -1.52 6.57 -18.55
N VAL A 110 -0.83 6.19 -17.48
CA VAL A 110 -0.76 6.95 -16.20
C VAL A 110 -0.31 8.41 -16.37
N GLU A 111 0.43 8.71 -17.41
CA GLU A 111 1.04 10.04 -17.64
C GLU A 111 0.18 10.98 -18.50
N THR A 112 -1.01 10.55 -18.88
CA THR A 112 -1.93 11.40 -19.64
C THR A 112 -2.40 12.56 -18.78
N SER A 113 -2.31 13.79 -19.29
CA SER A 113 -2.73 14.99 -18.55
C SER A 113 -4.23 15.02 -18.29
N LEU A 114 -4.65 15.63 -17.17
CA LEU A 114 -6.08 15.80 -16.86
C LEU A 114 -6.80 16.59 -17.96
N LYS A 115 -6.13 17.58 -18.55
CA LYS A 115 -6.67 18.37 -19.66
C LYS A 115 -7.00 17.50 -20.86
N GLU A 116 -6.08 16.63 -21.28
CA GLU A 116 -6.29 15.69 -22.40
C GLU A 116 -7.42 14.70 -22.11
N ILE A 117 -7.48 14.18 -20.89
CA ILE A 117 -8.57 13.28 -20.45
C ILE A 117 -9.92 14.00 -20.52
N ILE A 118 -10.03 15.22 -19.98
CA ILE A 118 -11.26 16.02 -20.01
C ILE A 118 -11.70 16.32 -21.44
N GLU A 119 -10.76 16.76 -22.29
CA GLU A 119 -11.04 17.05 -23.70
C GLU A 119 -11.53 15.80 -24.44
N SER A 120 -10.95 14.64 -24.16
CA SER A 120 -11.40 13.38 -24.75
C SER A 120 -12.81 12.99 -24.31
N PHE A 121 -13.20 13.19 -23.07
CA PHE A 121 -14.58 12.96 -22.63
C PHE A 121 -15.57 13.96 -23.28
N ARG A 122 -15.17 15.20 -23.53
CA ARG A 122 -15.99 16.24 -24.17
C ARG A 122 -16.18 16.04 -25.67
N ASN A 123 -15.14 15.60 -26.37
CA ASN A 123 -15.13 15.46 -27.83
C ASN A 123 -15.83 14.19 -28.30
N ALA A 124 -17.12 14.08 -28.03
CA ALA A 124 -17.96 12.95 -28.44
C ALA A 124 -18.33 13.05 -29.94
N LYS A 125 -17.40 12.71 -30.83
CA LYS A 125 -17.72 12.26 -32.18
C LYS A 125 -17.20 10.85 -32.37
N LEU A 126 -18.08 9.92 -32.78
CA LEU A 126 -17.67 8.62 -33.31
C LEU A 126 -16.66 8.86 -34.44
N ILE A 127 -15.41 8.53 -34.17
CA ILE A 127 -14.36 8.63 -35.20
C ILE A 127 -14.43 7.34 -36.01
N ASN A 128 -14.85 7.47 -37.27
CA ASN A 128 -14.58 6.48 -38.30
C ASN A 128 -13.06 6.30 -38.38
N ILE A 129 -12.64 5.05 -38.38
CA ILE A 129 -11.23 4.68 -38.50
C ILE A 129 -10.76 5.01 -39.89
N GLU A 130 -10.18 6.19 -40.07
CA GLU A 130 -9.26 6.49 -41.17
C GLU A 130 -8.07 7.25 -40.58
N GLU A 131 -6.90 6.85 -41.01
CA GLU A 131 -5.57 7.27 -40.63
C GLU A 131 -5.41 8.80 -40.49
N ASN A 132 -4.88 9.22 -39.34
CA ASN A 132 -4.15 10.47 -39.23
C ASN A 132 -2.92 10.29 -38.35
N THR A 133 -1.89 9.74 -38.97
CA THR A 133 -0.51 10.02 -38.57
C THR A 133 -0.14 11.40 -39.12
N ASN A 134 0.38 12.27 -38.29
CA ASN A 134 0.93 13.59 -38.50
C ASN A 134 -0.03 14.79 -38.31
N LYS A 135 0.10 15.32 -37.09
CA LYS A 135 0.21 16.78 -36.81
C LYS A 135 0.17 17.00 -35.31
N ASP A 136 1.31 17.21 -34.73
CA ASP A 136 1.56 18.09 -33.59
C ASP A 136 3.08 18.23 -33.39
N GLU A 137 3.71 18.82 -34.39
CA GLU A 137 4.94 19.57 -34.20
C GLU A 137 4.55 21.04 -34.02
N ASP A 138 5.22 21.70 -33.09
CA ASP A 138 5.18 23.12 -32.79
C ASP A 138 4.12 23.63 -31.81
N LYS A 139 4.44 23.43 -30.52
CA LYS A 139 4.35 24.48 -29.49
C LYS A 139 5.28 24.14 -28.34
N LYS A 140 6.58 24.25 -28.57
CA LYS A 140 7.57 24.47 -27.53
C LYS A 140 7.70 25.97 -27.32
N GLU A 141 6.96 26.52 -26.39
CA GLU A 141 7.37 27.78 -25.79
C GLU A 141 8.50 27.48 -24.79
N ASN A 142 9.66 28.02 -25.11
CA ASN A 142 10.80 28.15 -24.25
C ASN A 142 10.37 28.85 -22.96
N ILE A 143 10.22 28.08 -21.87
CA ILE A 143 10.20 28.61 -20.50
C ILE A 143 11.67 28.70 -20.03
N ASP A 144 12.48 29.41 -20.81
CA ASP A 144 13.77 29.92 -20.37
C ASP A 144 13.68 31.40 -20.13
N ASN A 145 13.99 31.82 -18.92
CA ASN A 145 14.12 33.20 -18.47
C ASN A 145 12.82 33.98 -18.16
N LYS A 146 12.31 33.76 -16.96
CA LYS A 146 11.87 34.82 -16.03
C LYS A 146 11.32 34.19 -14.76
N ILE A 147 12.18 33.67 -13.89
CA ILE A 147 11.80 33.40 -12.51
C ILE A 147 12.71 34.23 -11.60
N ASN A 148 12.45 35.55 -11.58
CA ASN A 148 12.73 36.43 -10.44
C ASN A 148 11.38 36.74 -9.76
N ILE A 149 10.59 35.72 -9.50
CA ILE A 149 9.52 35.78 -8.52
C ILE A 149 10.15 35.22 -7.26
N GLU A 150 10.08 35.92 -6.14
CA GLU A 150 10.27 35.31 -4.82
C GLU A 150 9.24 34.19 -4.71
N ILE A 151 9.59 32.99 -5.18
CA ILE A 151 8.74 31.83 -5.05
C ILE A 151 8.73 31.54 -3.56
N ASP A 152 7.54 31.55 -3.00
CA ASP A 152 7.25 31.13 -1.63
C ASP A 152 7.58 29.64 -1.53
N VAL A 153 8.85 29.31 -1.27
CA VAL A 153 9.36 27.92 -1.24
C VAL A 153 8.78 27.19 -0.07
N LYS A 154 8.13 26.06 -0.34
CA LYS A 154 7.45 25.22 0.66
C LYS A 154 7.82 23.77 0.48
N THR A 155 7.75 23.01 1.57
CA THR A 155 7.79 21.55 1.53
C THR A 155 6.54 20.97 0.87
N GLU A 156 6.51 19.66 0.62
CA GLU A 156 5.31 18.97 0.11
C GLU A 156 4.09 19.10 1.05
N SER A 157 4.30 19.27 2.36
CA SER A 157 3.23 19.55 3.34
C SER A 157 2.88 21.01 3.46
N GLY A 158 3.45 21.89 2.62
CA GLY A 158 3.17 23.33 2.62
C GLY A 158 3.81 24.08 3.77
N ILE A 159 4.90 23.56 4.37
CA ILE A 159 5.70 24.27 5.38
C ILE A 159 6.59 25.28 4.67
N PRO A 160 6.50 26.60 4.99
CA PRO A 160 7.36 27.61 4.40
C PRO A 160 8.84 27.35 4.70
N ILE A 161 9.71 27.50 3.68
CA ILE A 161 11.15 27.29 3.81
C ILE A 161 11.88 28.61 3.73
N LYS A 162 12.69 28.93 4.77
CA LYS A 162 13.56 30.09 4.78
C LYS A 162 14.77 29.88 3.87
N LYS A 163 15.33 30.97 3.33
CA LYS A 163 16.59 30.92 2.56
C LYS A 163 17.77 30.42 3.40
N VAL A 164 17.80 30.74 4.70
CA VAL A 164 18.83 30.33 5.66
C VAL A 164 18.15 30.09 7.02
N TYR A 165 18.56 29.04 7.71
CA TYR A 165 18.19 28.74 9.08
C TYR A 165 19.38 29.02 10.01
N THR A 166 19.09 29.54 11.19
CA THR A 166 20.08 29.98 12.18
C THR A 166 19.78 29.37 13.55
N LYS A 167 20.61 29.64 14.54
CA LYS A 167 20.40 29.16 15.92
C LYS A 167 19.11 29.69 16.54
N GLU A 168 18.66 30.86 16.12
CA GLU A 168 17.40 31.47 16.57
C GLU A 168 16.19 30.65 16.17
N ASP A 169 16.25 29.96 15.03
CA ASP A 169 15.16 29.12 14.51
C ASP A 169 14.91 27.88 15.36
N ILE A 170 15.85 27.48 16.19
CA ILE A 170 15.76 26.36 17.11
C ILE A 170 15.82 26.79 18.58
N SER A 171 15.54 28.06 18.88
CA SER A 171 15.54 28.58 20.25
C SER A 171 14.52 27.90 21.18
N PHE A 172 13.52 27.22 20.62
CA PHE A 172 12.54 26.41 21.34
C PHE A 172 13.10 25.05 21.82
N LEU A 173 14.26 24.60 21.26
CA LEU A 173 14.75 23.23 21.41
C LEU A 173 15.29 23.02 22.83
N GLU A 174 14.68 22.10 23.55
CA GLU A 174 15.17 21.59 24.85
C GLU A 174 15.84 20.25 24.64
N GLU A 175 17.16 20.18 24.94
CA GLU A 175 18.00 19.01 24.59
C GLU A 175 17.42 17.70 25.14
N ASP A 176 16.98 17.67 26.39
CA ASP A 176 16.47 16.45 27.05
C ASP A 176 15.04 16.09 26.62
N ASN A 177 14.18 17.08 26.34
CA ASN A 177 12.77 16.87 26.04
C ASN A 177 12.47 16.72 24.55
N ASP A 178 13.29 17.32 23.68
CA ASP A 178 13.09 17.30 22.24
C ASP A 178 14.01 16.36 21.50
N LEU A 179 15.30 16.36 21.82
CA LEU A 179 16.31 15.50 21.18
C LEU A 179 16.54 14.21 21.94
N GLY A 180 16.97 14.29 23.18
CA GLY A 180 17.44 13.17 23.98
C GLY A 180 18.68 12.49 23.37
N LEU A 181 19.16 11.42 24.01
CA LEU A 181 20.16 10.55 23.43
C LEU A 181 19.51 9.43 22.60
N PRO A 182 20.17 8.88 21.58
CA PRO A 182 19.70 7.69 20.89
C PRO A 182 19.37 6.57 21.88
N GLY A 183 18.22 5.93 21.73
CA GLY A 183 17.75 4.87 22.65
C GLY A 183 17.08 5.34 23.93
N LYS A 184 17.03 6.67 24.18
CA LYS A 184 16.37 7.29 25.33
C LYS A 184 15.16 8.12 24.93
N TYR A 185 14.21 8.30 25.86
CA TYR A 185 13.07 9.20 25.67
C TYR A 185 13.57 10.60 25.31
N PRO A 186 12.96 11.30 24.36
CA PRO A 186 11.73 10.97 23.61
C PRO A 186 11.97 10.13 22.35
N TYR A 187 13.11 9.52 22.14
CA TYR A 187 13.53 8.67 21.02
C TYR A 187 13.62 9.42 19.68
N THR A 188 13.62 10.72 19.65
CA THR A 188 13.73 11.54 18.43
C THR A 188 14.91 11.08 17.57
N ARG A 189 16.05 10.80 18.19
CA ARG A 189 17.30 10.38 17.54
C ARG A 189 17.43 8.88 17.26
N GLY A 190 16.38 8.12 17.54
CA GLY A 190 16.34 6.68 17.26
C GLY A 190 15.97 5.81 18.45
N PRO A 191 15.34 4.63 18.20
CA PRO A 191 14.87 3.74 19.27
C PRO A 191 15.97 2.94 19.98
N TYR A 192 17.23 2.94 19.47
CA TYR A 192 18.34 2.18 20.01
C TYR A 192 19.57 3.05 20.20
N GLU A 193 20.37 2.78 21.25
CA GLU A 193 21.56 3.53 21.60
C GLU A 193 22.60 3.56 20.47
N THR A 194 22.88 2.42 19.88
CA THR A 194 23.93 2.28 18.84
C THR A 194 23.39 2.34 17.42
N MET A 195 22.07 2.33 17.24
CA MET A 195 21.40 2.28 15.95
C MET A 195 22.10 1.29 14.98
N TYR A 196 22.49 1.73 13.79
CA TYR A 196 23.07 0.85 12.77
C TYR A 196 24.50 0.37 13.07
N ARG A 197 25.21 0.99 14.00
CA ARG A 197 26.50 0.44 14.50
C ARG A 197 26.30 -0.88 15.22
N GLY A 198 25.17 -1.06 15.90
CA GLY A 198 24.82 -2.32 16.56
C GLY A 198 24.19 -3.32 15.59
N LYS A 199 23.26 -2.86 14.76
CA LYS A 199 22.58 -3.70 13.76
C LYS A 199 22.07 -2.85 12.61
N VAL A 200 22.53 -3.14 11.40
CA VAL A 200 21.99 -2.56 10.16
C VAL A 200 20.52 -2.94 10.03
N TRP A 201 19.72 -2.11 9.37
CA TRP A 201 18.30 -2.39 9.12
C TRP A 201 18.10 -3.72 8.41
N THR A 202 16.95 -4.32 8.60
CA THR A 202 16.55 -5.52 7.87
C THR A 202 16.28 -5.14 6.41
N MET A 203 17.07 -5.68 5.49
CA MET A 203 16.87 -5.50 4.05
C MET A 203 15.75 -6.45 3.60
N ARG A 204 14.66 -5.86 3.12
CA ARG A 204 13.48 -6.59 2.63
C ARG A 204 13.16 -6.16 1.22
N GLN A 205 12.81 -7.12 0.38
CA GLN A 205 12.14 -6.86 -0.90
C GLN A 205 10.73 -7.43 -0.83
N TYR A 206 9.76 -6.64 -1.25
CA TYR A 206 8.38 -7.09 -1.42
C TYR A 206 8.34 -8.06 -2.60
N ALA A 207 8.08 -9.32 -2.34
CA ALA A 207 8.17 -10.37 -3.34
C ALA A 207 7.08 -11.42 -3.15
N GLY A 208 6.55 -11.89 -4.25
CA GLY A 208 5.53 -12.93 -4.38
C GLY A 208 4.96 -12.89 -5.78
N LEU A 209 4.89 -14.02 -6.44
CA LEU A 209 4.30 -14.16 -7.77
C LEU A 209 3.89 -15.62 -8.01
N GLY A 210 2.85 -15.80 -8.78
CA GLY A 210 2.40 -17.12 -9.21
C GLY A 210 1.94 -17.99 -8.06
N THR A 211 2.44 -19.21 -8.01
CA THR A 211 2.18 -20.14 -6.90
C THR A 211 3.26 -20.07 -5.82
N ALA A 212 3.03 -20.79 -4.74
CA ALA A 212 4.01 -20.95 -3.66
C ALA A 212 5.36 -21.53 -4.13
N VAL A 213 5.40 -22.25 -5.25
CA VAL A 213 6.64 -22.84 -5.81
C VAL A 213 7.55 -21.75 -6.36
N GLU A 214 7.05 -20.93 -7.27
CA GLU A 214 7.80 -19.83 -7.90
C GLU A 214 8.23 -18.81 -6.84
N SER A 215 7.35 -18.49 -5.90
CA SER A 215 7.66 -17.57 -4.80
C SER A 215 8.74 -18.11 -3.86
N ASN A 216 8.73 -19.42 -3.53
CA ASN A 216 9.80 -20.04 -2.75
C ASN A 216 11.17 -19.94 -3.44
N GLN A 217 11.22 -20.19 -4.76
CA GLN A 217 12.45 -20.06 -5.55
C GLN A 217 12.98 -18.60 -5.50
N ARG A 218 12.09 -17.62 -5.66
CA ARG A 218 12.44 -16.18 -5.55
C ARG A 218 12.97 -15.83 -4.15
N TYR A 219 12.37 -16.33 -3.09
CA TYR A 219 12.83 -16.07 -1.73
C TYR A 219 14.21 -16.67 -1.47
N LYS A 220 14.44 -17.89 -1.89
CA LYS A 220 15.78 -18.53 -1.79
C LYS A 220 16.85 -17.76 -2.56
N TYR A 221 16.52 -17.30 -3.76
CA TYR A 221 17.41 -16.46 -4.56
C TYR A 221 17.76 -15.16 -3.81
N LEU A 222 16.77 -14.40 -3.37
CA LEU A 222 17.00 -13.12 -2.66
C LEU A 222 17.79 -13.32 -1.37
N LEU A 223 17.52 -14.36 -0.59
CA LEU A 223 18.30 -14.72 0.59
C LEU A 223 19.75 -15.04 0.24
N SER A 224 20.01 -15.77 -0.87
CA SER A 224 21.36 -16.06 -1.34
C SER A 224 22.13 -14.81 -1.80
N GLN A 225 21.41 -13.75 -2.18
CA GLN A 225 21.97 -12.46 -2.56
C GLN A 225 22.20 -11.50 -1.35
N GLY A 226 21.92 -11.97 -0.11
CA GLY A 226 22.18 -11.23 1.12
C GLY A 226 20.98 -10.45 1.66
N GLN A 227 19.76 -10.73 1.19
CA GLN A 227 18.54 -10.24 1.84
C GLN A 227 18.44 -10.85 3.24
N THR A 228 18.02 -10.04 4.23
CA THR A 228 18.06 -10.45 5.65
C THR A 228 16.68 -10.72 6.28
N GLY A 229 15.61 -10.52 5.53
CA GLY A 229 14.24 -10.86 5.93
C GLY A 229 13.35 -10.99 4.71
N LEU A 230 12.23 -11.70 4.83
CA LEU A 230 11.26 -11.89 3.76
C LEU A 230 10.07 -10.94 3.91
N SER A 231 9.55 -10.46 2.79
CA SER A 231 8.27 -9.75 2.71
C SER A 231 7.40 -10.44 1.67
N VAL A 232 6.30 -11.05 2.14
CA VAL A 232 5.40 -11.87 1.33
C VAL A 232 4.31 -11.00 0.72
N ALA A 233 4.34 -10.88 -0.62
CA ALA A 233 3.27 -10.30 -1.41
C ALA A 233 2.22 -11.37 -1.70
N LEU A 234 0.98 -11.14 -1.31
CA LEU A 234 -0.16 -12.03 -1.56
C LEU A 234 -1.03 -11.46 -2.68
N ASP A 235 -1.60 -12.34 -3.49
CA ASP A 235 -2.47 -11.93 -4.58
C ASP A 235 -3.82 -11.36 -4.11
N LEU A 236 -4.55 -10.70 -4.99
CA LEU A 236 -5.83 -10.07 -4.64
C LEU A 236 -6.90 -11.08 -4.20
N PRO A 237 -7.04 -12.27 -4.81
CA PRO A 237 -7.94 -13.30 -4.30
C PRO A 237 -7.67 -13.66 -2.85
N THR A 238 -6.43 -13.96 -2.49
CA THR A 238 -6.03 -14.26 -1.11
C THR A 238 -6.32 -13.08 -0.17
N GLN A 239 -6.04 -11.84 -0.59
CA GLN A 239 -6.31 -10.64 0.20
C GLN A 239 -7.81 -10.41 0.47
N LEU A 240 -8.67 -10.77 -0.49
CA LEU A 240 -10.12 -10.61 -0.42
C LEU A 240 -10.86 -11.86 0.07
N GLY A 241 -10.12 -12.92 0.42
CA GLY A 241 -10.70 -14.13 0.99
C GLY A 241 -11.41 -15.01 -0.01
N PHE A 242 -10.90 -15.09 -1.23
CA PHE A 242 -11.39 -15.98 -2.28
C PHE A 242 -10.41 -17.13 -2.52
N ASP A 243 -10.95 -18.31 -2.72
CA ASP A 243 -10.19 -19.47 -3.20
C ASP A 243 -9.92 -19.33 -4.71
N SER A 244 -8.77 -19.85 -5.17
CA SER A 244 -8.32 -19.74 -6.57
C SER A 244 -9.21 -20.48 -7.58
N ASP A 245 -10.10 -21.37 -7.14
CA ASP A 245 -11.04 -22.10 -8.01
C ASP A 245 -12.36 -21.37 -8.26
N ARG A 246 -12.50 -20.13 -7.78
CA ARG A 246 -13.65 -19.28 -8.02
C ARG A 246 -13.66 -18.77 -9.47
N PRO A 247 -14.74 -18.99 -10.26
CA PRO A 247 -14.73 -18.81 -11.72
C PRO A 247 -14.57 -17.36 -12.22
N ASP A 248 -14.85 -16.34 -11.41
CA ASP A 248 -14.89 -14.93 -11.83
C ASP A 248 -13.61 -14.14 -11.53
N ILE A 249 -12.57 -14.79 -10.97
CA ILE A 249 -11.33 -14.15 -10.54
C ILE A 249 -10.06 -14.75 -11.17
N GLU A 250 -10.21 -15.61 -12.17
CA GLU A 250 -9.10 -16.36 -12.79
C GLU A 250 -7.94 -15.46 -13.24
N GLU A 251 -8.25 -14.26 -13.74
CA GLU A 251 -7.25 -13.32 -14.24
C GLU A 251 -6.41 -12.66 -13.14
N GLU A 252 -6.80 -12.77 -11.87
CA GLU A 252 -6.13 -12.14 -10.74
C GLU A 252 -5.29 -13.13 -9.91
N VAL A 253 -5.48 -14.44 -10.09
CA VAL A 253 -4.76 -15.48 -9.33
C VAL A 253 -3.26 -15.46 -9.62
N GLY A 254 -2.46 -15.27 -8.58
CA GLY A 254 -0.99 -15.25 -8.64
C GLY A 254 -0.39 -14.03 -9.36
N ARG A 255 -1.18 -13.05 -9.81
CA ARG A 255 -0.72 -11.96 -10.69
C ARG A 255 0.10 -10.89 -9.97
N VAL A 256 -0.37 -10.39 -8.84
CA VAL A 256 0.28 -9.31 -8.08
C VAL A 256 0.82 -9.78 -6.73
N GLY A 257 0.97 -11.07 -6.57
CA GLY A 257 1.42 -11.72 -5.35
C GLY A 257 1.29 -13.24 -5.47
N VAL A 258 1.65 -13.96 -4.43
CA VAL A 258 1.51 -15.42 -4.37
C VAL A 258 0.07 -15.80 -3.98
N ALA A 259 -0.51 -16.76 -4.69
CA ALA A 259 -1.79 -17.34 -4.36
C ALA A 259 -1.65 -18.33 -3.19
N ILE A 260 -2.47 -18.16 -2.15
CA ILE A 260 -2.53 -19.02 -0.96
C ILE A 260 -3.99 -19.38 -0.68
N ASP A 261 -4.33 -20.65 -0.86
CA ASP A 261 -5.66 -21.19 -0.57
C ASP A 261 -5.71 -21.95 0.75
N THR A 262 -4.63 -22.68 1.07
CA THR A 262 -4.57 -23.59 2.22
C THR A 262 -3.21 -23.57 2.90
N VAL A 263 -3.13 -24.21 4.07
CA VAL A 263 -1.85 -24.39 4.78
C VAL A 263 -0.82 -25.17 3.96
N GLU A 264 -1.23 -25.99 2.99
CA GLU A 264 -0.32 -26.74 2.12
C GLU A 264 0.50 -25.82 1.19
N ASP A 265 -0.06 -24.64 0.87
CA ASP A 265 0.67 -23.60 0.15
C ASP A 265 1.78 -23.01 1.03
N MET A 266 1.54 -22.85 2.35
CA MET A 266 2.57 -22.39 3.28
C MET A 266 3.72 -23.37 3.42
N TYR A 267 3.46 -24.70 3.44
CA TYR A 267 4.52 -25.70 3.43
C TYR A 267 5.43 -25.57 2.21
N THR A 268 4.82 -25.31 1.07
CA THR A 268 5.56 -25.13 -0.20
C THR A 268 6.31 -23.81 -0.21
N LEU A 269 5.66 -22.72 0.21
CA LEU A 269 6.22 -21.37 0.21
C LEU A 269 7.48 -21.26 1.07
N PHE A 270 7.49 -21.91 2.23
CA PHE A 270 8.60 -21.86 3.19
C PHE A 270 9.45 -23.15 3.20
N LYS A 271 9.37 -23.95 2.14
CA LYS A 271 10.21 -25.14 2.01
C LYS A 271 11.70 -24.76 2.03
N ASP A 272 12.48 -25.39 2.93
CA ASP A 272 13.92 -25.21 3.12
C ASP A 272 14.35 -23.78 3.48
N ILE A 273 13.45 -22.97 4.05
CA ILE A 273 13.76 -21.65 4.59
C ILE A 273 13.88 -21.75 6.12
N PRO A 274 15.00 -21.31 6.73
CA PRO A 274 15.23 -21.43 8.16
C PRO A 274 14.46 -20.36 8.96
N LEU A 275 13.21 -20.64 9.33
CA LEU A 275 12.27 -19.69 9.95
C LEU A 275 12.75 -19.11 11.30
N GLU A 276 13.63 -19.79 12.01
CA GLU A 276 14.22 -19.25 13.26
C GLU A 276 15.28 -18.18 13.00
N LYS A 277 15.87 -18.14 11.79
CA LYS A 277 16.92 -17.19 11.42
C LYS A 277 16.43 -16.05 10.53
N VAL A 278 15.31 -16.26 9.86
CA VAL A 278 14.76 -15.31 8.86
C VAL A 278 13.44 -14.78 9.37
N SER A 279 13.34 -13.46 9.56
CA SER A 279 12.06 -12.85 9.90
C SER A 279 11.16 -12.72 8.68
N VAL A 280 9.86 -13.06 8.84
CA VAL A 280 8.88 -13.07 7.76
C VAL A 280 7.85 -11.96 7.98
N SER A 281 7.67 -11.09 6.98
CA SER A 281 6.62 -10.08 6.98
C SER A 281 5.52 -10.46 6.00
N PHE A 282 4.27 -10.42 6.44
CA PHE A 282 3.09 -10.63 5.60
C PHE A 282 2.37 -9.31 5.39
N THR A 283 2.35 -8.84 4.14
CA THR A 283 1.60 -7.64 3.77
C THR A 283 0.15 -8.02 3.47
N ILE A 284 -0.61 -8.25 4.54
CA ILE A 284 -1.98 -8.76 4.49
C ILE A 284 -2.82 -8.12 5.60
N ASN A 285 -4.10 -7.88 5.33
CA ASN A 285 -4.99 -7.16 6.24
C ASN A 285 -6.30 -7.94 6.50
N SER A 286 -7.26 -7.92 5.60
CA SER A 286 -8.56 -8.55 5.84
C SER A 286 -8.51 -10.05 6.15
N THR A 287 -7.56 -10.78 5.53
CA THR A 287 -7.31 -12.21 5.79
C THR A 287 -6.09 -12.46 6.68
N ALA A 288 -5.56 -11.41 7.33
CA ALA A 288 -4.34 -11.48 8.15
C ALA A 288 -4.37 -12.59 9.20
N MET A 289 -5.53 -12.77 9.85
CA MET A 289 -5.70 -13.80 10.88
C MET A 289 -5.56 -15.22 10.30
N ILE A 290 -6.08 -15.45 9.12
CA ILE A 290 -6.05 -16.75 8.44
C ILE A 290 -4.63 -17.07 7.98
N ILE A 291 -3.98 -16.11 7.33
CA ILE A 291 -2.60 -16.26 6.82
C ILE A 291 -1.61 -16.48 7.97
N LEU A 292 -1.75 -15.71 9.07
CA LEU A 292 -0.93 -15.92 10.27
C LEU A 292 -1.20 -17.28 10.91
N ALA A 293 -2.45 -17.72 10.98
CA ALA A 293 -2.81 -19.04 11.49
C ALA A 293 -2.20 -20.17 10.63
N MET A 294 -2.25 -20.05 9.31
CA MET A 294 -1.60 -21.01 8.39
C MET A 294 -0.09 -21.05 8.58
N PHE A 295 0.56 -19.90 8.77
CA PHE A 295 1.99 -19.84 9.06
C PHE A 295 2.35 -20.51 10.39
N VAL A 296 1.57 -20.26 11.43
CA VAL A 296 1.77 -20.86 12.76
C VAL A 296 1.56 -22.37 12.70
N VAL A 297 0.46 -22.85 12.11
CA VAL A 297 0.16 -24.29 11.99
C VAL A 297 1.27 -25.00 11.21
N MET A 298 1.69 -24.46 10.07
CA MET A 298 2.79 -25.01 9.28
C MET A 298 4.08 -25.07 10.10
N ALA A 299 4.39 -24.03 10.88
CA ALA A 299 5.60 -24.00 11.70
C ALA A 299 5.53 -25.04 12.84
N GLU A 300 4.40 -25.15 13.57
CA GLU A 300 4.19 -26.16 14.60
C GLU A 300 4.31 -27.58 14.06
N GLU A 301 3.65 -27.89 12.94
CA GLU A 301 3.69 -29.22 12.32
C GLU A 301 5.10 -29.58 11.78
N LYS A 302 5.95 -28.58 11.47
CA LYS A 302 7.38 -28.75 11.18
C LYS A 302 8.28 -28.81 12.43
N GLY A 303 7.73 -28.70 13.62
CA GLY A 303 8.47 -28.79 14.89
C GLY A 303 9.13 -27.49 15.35
N TYR A 304 8.78 -26.32 14.75
CA TYR A 304 9.23 -25.03 15.25
C TYR A 304 8.41 -24.59 16.46
N ASP A 305 9.05 -24.04 17.48
CA ASP A 305 8.35 -23.39 18.58
C ASP A 305 7.84 -22.01 18.13
N PRO A 306 6.52 -21.75 18.16
CA PRO A 306 5.94 -20.46 17.80
C PRO A 306 6.56 -19.28 18.53
N LYS A 307 7.02 -19.47 19.77
CA LYS A 307 7.71 -18.43 20.56
C LYS A 307 9.02 -17.96 19.93
N ASN A 308 9.62 -18.73 19.04
CA ASN A 308 10.86 -18.39 18.34
C ASN A 308 10.62 -17.75 16.97
N LEU A 309 9.41 -17.83 16.42
CA LEU A 309 9.07 -17.18 15.15
C LEU A 309 9.16 -15.67 15.28
N SER A 310 9.82 -15.05 14.33
CA SER A 310 9.97 -13.60 14.26
C SER A 310 9.45 -13.07 12.93
N GLY A 311 8.73 -11.95 12.99
CA GLY A 311 8.12 -11.39 11.79
C GLY A 311 7.13 -10.28 12.10
N THR A 312 6.28 -10.01 11.12
CA THR A 312 5.23 -9.00 11.18
C THR A 312 4.05 -9.46 10.33
N VAL A 313 2.84 -9.28 10.80
CA VAL A 313 1.66 -9.25 9.94
C VAL A 313 1.15 -7.81 9.91
N GLN A 314 0.82 -7.28 8.73
CA GLN A 314 0.41 -5.87 8.62
C GLN A 314 -0.87 -5.59 9.37
N ASN A 315 -1.96 -6.35 9.13
CA ASN A 315 -3.17 -6.37 9.97
C ASN A 315 -3.78 -4.98 10.23
N ASP A 316 -3.57 -4.02 9.35
CA ASP A 316 -4.04 -2.64 9.49
C ASP A 316 -5.29 -2.40 8.63
N MET A 317 -6.46 -2.54 9.26
CA MET A 317 -7.74 -2.32 8.58
C MET A 317 -8.06 -0.84 8.40
N ILE A 318 -7.59 0.06 9.28
CA ILE A 318 -7.84 1.49 9.14
C ILE A 318 -7.31 2.02 7.83
N LYS A 319 -6.07 1.68 7.46
CA LYS A 319 -5.52 2.10 6.17
C LYS A 319 -6.23 1.46 4.97
N GLU A 320 -6.81 0.27 5.12
CA GLU A 320 -7.62 -0.33 4.06
C GLU A 320 -8.88 0.50 3.78
N PHE A 321 -9.55 0.98 4.84
CA PHE A 321 -10.74 1.83 4.70
C PHE A 321 -10.42 3.25 4.23
N ILE A 322 -9.20 3.76 4.49
CA ILE A 322 -8.80 5.10 4.02
C ILE A 322 -8.28 5.06 2.58
N SER A 323 -7.48 4.04 2.20
CA SER A 323 -6.67 4.15 0.98
C SER A 323 -6.72 2.96 0.04
N ARG A 324 -6.65 1.72 0.55
CA ARG A 324 -6.39 0.54 -0.29
C ARG A 324 -7.63 -0.21 -0.73
N ASN A 325 -8.70 -0.08 0.03
CA ASN A 325 -10.02 -0.65 -0.25
C ASN A 325 -10.06 -2.19 -0.40
N THR A 326 -9.09 -2.93 0.19
CA THR A 326 -9.11 -4.40 0.23
C THR A 326 -9.76 -4.92 1.51
N PHE A 327 -10.96 -4.45 1.81
CA PHE A 327 -11.77 -4.88 2.94
C PHE A 327 -12.75 -5.98 2.57
N ILE A 328 -13.15 -6.79 3.55
CA ILE A 328 -14.14 -7.88 3.43
C ILE A 328 -15.33 -7.57 4.34
N PHE A 329 -15.07 -7.31 5.62
CA PHE A 329 -16.08 -7.09 6.64
C PHE A 329 -16.27 -5.59 6.91
N PRO A 330 -17.39 -5.16 7.52
CA PRO A 330 -17.55 -3.80 8.03
C PRO A 330 -16.43 -3.40 8.99
N LEU A 331 -16.23 -2.10 9.18
CA LEU A 331 -15.08 -1.55 9.93
C LEU A 331 -15.00 -2.10 11.36
N LYS A 332 -16.12 -2.15 12.10
CA LYS A 332 -16.12 -2.62 13.51
C LYS A 332 -15.70 -4.08 13.64
N PRO A 333 -16.28 -5.06 12.91
CA PRO A 333 -15.77 -6.43 12.88
C PRO A 333 -14.31 -6.52 12.46
N SER A 334 -13.87 -5.73 11.49
CA SER A 334 -12.47 -5.71 11.04
C SER A 334 -11.52 -5.28 12.15
N LEU A 335 -11.85 -4.24 12.91
CA LEU A 335 -11.08 -3.81 14.08
C LEU A 335 -11.05 -4.88 15.19
N LYS A 336 -12.18 -5.56 15.41
CA LYS A 336 -12.28 -6.68 16.35
C LYS A 336 -11.32 -7.81 15.97
N LEU A 337 -11.29 -8.22 14.71
CA LEU A 337 -10.39 -9.27 14.22
C LEU A 337 -8.91 -8.85 14.35
N ALA A 338 -8.58 -7.60 14.05
CA ALA A 338 -7.23 -7.07 14.25
C ALA A 338 -6.82 -7.12 15.74
N GLY A 339 -7.70 -6.71 16.62
CA GLY A 339 -7.48 -6.79 18.07
C GLY A 339 -7.35 -8.23 18.60
N ASP A 340 -8.03 -9.20 18.00
CA ASP A 340 -7.91 -10.62 18.36
C ASP A 340 -6.50 -11.15 18.05
N ILE A 341 -5.93 -10.77 16.89
CA ILE A 341 -4.55 -11.13 16.54
C ILE A 341 -3.57 -10.53 17.54
N ILE A 342 -3.69 -9.24 17.88
CA ILE A 342 -2.79 -8.56 18.81
C ILE A 342 -2.86 -9.23 20.19
N SER A 343 -4.07 -9.50 20.66
CA SER A 343 -4.32 -10.12 21.97
C SER A 343 -3.72 -11.52 22.05
N PHE A 344 -3.95 -12.37 21.06
CA PHE A 344 -3.40 -13.71 21.00
C PHE A 344 -1.87 -13.71 20.92
N SER A 345 -1.34 -12.89 20.00
CA SER A 345 0.10 -12.85 19.75
C SER A 345 0.91 -12.36 20.93
N SER A 346 0.34 -11.52 21.80
CA SER A 346 1.02 -11.01 22.99
C SER A 346 1.53 -12.13 23.92
N GLN A 347 0.87 -13.27 23.92
CA GLN A 347 1.21 -14.44 24.74
C GLN A 347 1.85 -15.57 23.93
N TYR A 348 1.34 -15.82 22.71
CA TYR A 348 1.69 -16.99 21.93
C TYR A 348 2.88 -16.75 20.98
N LEU A 349 3.04 -15.53 20.47
CA LEU A 349 4.06 -15.13 19.49
C LEU A 349 4.90 -13.94 20.00
N PRO A 350 5.64 -14.06 21.12
CA PRO A 350 6.25 -12.93 21.81
C PRO A 350 7.34 -12.20 21.00
N LYS A 351 7.86 -12.78 19.92
CA LYS A 351 8.83 -12.17 19.02
C LYS A 351 8.21 -11.64 17.71
N PHE A 352 6.91 -11.86 17.50
CA PHE A 352 6.18 -11.44 16.30
C PHE A 352 5.50 -10.08 16.51
N ASN A 353 5.47 -9.24 15.49
CA ASN A 353 4.73 -7.99 15.52
C ASN A 353 3.33 -8.26 14.94
N PRO A 354 2.26 -8.21 15.75
CA PRO A 354 0.91 -8.61 15.33
C PRO A 354 0.20 -7.53 14.51
N ILE A 355 0.81 -6.37 14.38
CA ILE A 355 0.31 -5.25 13.58
C ILE A 355 1.46 -4.36 13.11
N SER A 356 1.27 -3.73 11.95
CA SER A 356 2.08 -2.63 11.45
C SER A 356 1.15 -1.53 10.97
N CYS A 357 0.98 -0.45 11.76
CA CYS A 357 0.15 0.69 11.37
C CYS A 357 0.83 1.40 10.18
N ALA A 358 0.15 1.41 9.03
CA ALA A 358 0.77 1.69 7.74
C ALA A 358 0.31 3.03 7.14
N GLY A 359 1.04 4.10 7.44
CA GLY A 359 0.90 5.40 6.76
C GLY A 359 1.33 5.36 5.29
N TYR A 360 2.22 4.43 4.94
CA TYR A 360 2.71 4.21 3.58
C TYR A 360 1.60 4.26 2.51
N HIS A 361 0.55 3.48 2.68
CA HIS A 361 -0.54 3.39 1.69
C HIS A 361 -1.39 4.66 1.61
N ILE A 362 -1.48 5.40 2.72
CA ILE A 362 -2.19 6.69 2.75
C ILE A 362 -1.37 7.73 1.97
N ARG A 363 -0.04 7.68 2.09
CA ARG A 363 0.88 8.47 1.26
C ARG A 363 0.76 8.11 -0.22
N GLU A 364 0.66 6.81 -0.57
CA GLU A 364 0.41 6.35 -1.94
C GLU A 364 -0.92 6.89 -2.52
N LEU A 365 -1.95 7.06 -1.69
CA LEU A 365 -3.19 7.74 -2.08
C LEU A 365 -2.95 9.24 -2.38
N GLY A 366 -1.87 9.85 -1.89
CA GLY A 366 -1.47 11.22 -2.13
C GLY A 366 -1.55 12.14 -0.92
N ALA A 367 -1.61 11.59 0.29
CA ALA A 367 -1.43 12.34 1.52
C ALA A 367 -0.07 13.03 1.57
N ASN A 368 0.05 14.13 2.31
CA ASN A 368 1.33 14.73 2.69
C ASN A 368 1.88 14.11 3.99
N ALA A 369 3.06 14.54 4.43
CA ALA A 369 3.72 14.01 5.62
C ALA A 369 2.91 14.23 6.92
N VAL A 370 2.21 15.34 7.03
CA VAL A 370 1.34 15.67 8.19
C VAL A 370 0.16 14.71 8.26
N GLN A 371 -0.52 14.48 7.14
CA GLN A 371 -1.65 13.55 7.06
C GLN A 371 -1.20 12.11 7.30
N GLU A 372 -0.04 11.71 6.77
CA GLU A 372 0.55 10.39 7.02
C GLU A 372 0.83 10.17 8.51
N LEU A 373 1.45 11.14 9.20
CA LEU A 373 1.71 11.10 10.64
C LEU A 373 0.42 10.97 11.46
N ALA A 374 -0.51 11.90 11.25
CA ALA A 374 -1.75 11.97 12.03
C ALA A 374 -2.61 10.71 11.88
N THR A 375 -2.74 10.18 10.67
CA THR A 375 -3.52 8.96 10.42
C THR A 375 -2.84 7.70 10.94
N THR A 376 -1.51 7.60 10.80
CA THR A 376 -0.74 6.45 11.32
C THR A 376 -0.80 6.36 12.83
N LEU A 377 -0.54 7.49 13.53
CA LEU A 377 -0.60 7.55 14.98
C LEU A 377 -2.04 7.40 15.48
N GLY A 378 -3.01 8.00 14.79
CA GLY A 378 -4.44 7.82 15.06
C GLY A 378 -4.88 6.36 14.94
N ALA A 379 -4.43 5.64 13.91
CA ALA A 379 -4.69 4.21 13.76
C ALA A 379 -4.10 3.40 14.92
N ALA A 380 -2.85 3.67 15.30
CA ALA A 380 -2.20 3.00 16.42
C ALA A 380 -2.93 3.26 17.76
N ILE A 381 -3.47 4.45 17.97
CA ILE A 381 -4.31 4.77 19.14
C ILE A 381 -5.57 3.90 19.12
N VAL A 382 -6.29 3.82 18.00
CA VAL A 382 -7.52 3.02 17.87
C VAL A 382 -7.24 1.55 18.19
N TYR A 383 -6.18 0.95 17.64
CA TYR A 383 -5.83 -0.45 17.93
C TYR A 383 -5.39 -0.65 19.39
N THR A 384 -4.66 0.30 19.96
CA THR A 384 -4.28 0.25 21.38
C THR A 384 -5.51 0.26 22.27
N GLU A 385 -6.46 1.15 22.01
CA GLU A 385 -7.73 1.22 22.76
C GLU A 385 -8.58 -0.04 22.59
N GLU A 386 -8.59 -0.62 21.37
CA GLU A 386 -9.33 -1.86 21.09
C GLU A 386 -8.79 -3.05 21.90
N VAL A 387 -7.47 -3.14 22.10
CA VAL A 387 -6.85 -4.20 22.93
C VAL A 387 -7.04 -3.92 24.42
N LEU A 388 -6.93 -2.66 24.86
CA LEU A 388 -7.16 -2.28 26.26
C LEU A 388 -8.60 -2.58 26.71
N LYS A 389 -9.61 -2.41 25.86
CA LYS A 389 -11.01 -2.80 26.14
C LYS A 389 -11.18 -4.27 26.51
N ARG A 390 -10.23 -5.14 26.13
CA ARG A 390 -10.20 -6.57 26.47
C ARG A 390 -9.54 -6.86 27.81
N GLY A 391 -9.14 -5.82 28.56
CA GLY A 391 -8.47 -5.97 29.87
C GLY A 391 -6.99 -6.40 29.77
N ILE A 392 -6.38 -6.31 28.59
CA ILE A 392 -4.97 -6.66 28.39
C ILE A 392 -4.09 -5.46 28.75
N PRO A 393 -3.11 -5.59 29.66
CA PRO A 393 -2.26 -4.47 30.06
C PRO A 393 -1.43 -3.94 28.91
N ILE A 394 -1.28 -2.60 28.85
CA ILE A 394 -0.57 -1.91 27.76
C ILE A 394 0.85 -2.46 27.51
N ASP A 395 1.61 -2.68 28.57
CA ASP A 395 3.01 -3.11 28.47
C ASP A 395 3.19 -4.59 28.05
N SER A 396 2.10 -5.36 27.96
CA SER A 396 2.14 -6.76 27.50
C SER A 396 2.13 -6.87 25.97
N PHE A 397 1.55 -5.90 25.24
CA PHE A 397 1.44 -5.94 23.78
C PHE A 397 2.11 -4.76 23.08
N ALA A 398 2.12 -3.56 23.68
CA ALA A 398 2.66 -2.35 23.04
C ALA A 398 4.14 -2.48 22.61
N PRO A 399 5.03 -3.22 23.29
CA PRO A 399 6.38 -3.46 22.80
C PRO A 399 6.44 -4.14 21.42
N ARG A 400 5.33 -4.69 20.93
CA ARG A 400 5.22 -5.38 19.64
C ARG A 400 4.41 -4.63 18.58
N LEU A 401 3.86 -3.48 18.91
CA LEU A 401 3.31 -2.58 17.89
C LEU A 401 4.44 -2.11 16.97
N SER A 402 4.19 -2.12 15.68
CA SER A 402 5.13 -1.65 14.67
C SER A 402 4.43 -0.72 13.67
N PHE A 403 5.22 -0.02 12.88
CA PHE A 403 4.75 1.03 11.99
C PHE A 403 5.37 0.88 10.63
N GLU A 404 4.71 1.46 9.63
CA GLU A 404 5.21 1.55 8.27
C GLU A 404 4.98 2.98 7.76
N LEU A 405 6.06 3.65 7.38
CA LEU A 405 6.01 4.98 6.80
C LEU A 405 6.67 4.99 5.42
N SER A 406 6.21 5.91 4.58
CA SER A 406 6.76 6.09 3.24
C SER A 406 8.10 6.83 3.27
N CYS A 407 8.87 6.70 2.19
CA CYS A 407 10.02 7.53 1.86
C CYS A 407 9.77 8.20 0.52
N GLY A 408 9.55 9.51 0.53
CA GLY A 408 9.38 10.36 -0.66
C GLY A 408 10.68 10.97 -1.16
N GLN A 409 10.56 11.97 -2.05
CA GLN A 409 11.70 12.67 -2.67
C GLN A 409 12.09 13.96 -1.94
N ASP A 410 11.24 14.53 -1.07
CA ASP A 410 11.62 15.67 -0.20
C ASP A 410 12.41 15.15 0.99
N ILE A 411 13.73 14.98 0.79
CA ILE A 411 14.62 14.29 1.72
C ILE A 411 14.50 14.83 3.16
N PHE A 412 14.49 16.14 3.32
CA PHE A 412 14.57 16.77 4.64
C PHE A 412 13.23 16.69 5.39
N GLU A 413 12.12 16.95 4.70
CA GLU A 413 10.78 16.77 5.29
C GLU A 413 10.54 15.30 5.68
N GLU A 414 10.91 14.38 4.82
CA GLU A 414 10.76 12.95 5.06
C GLU A 414 11.61 12.47 6.26
N ILE A 415 12.87 12.89 6.38
CA ILE A 415 13.71 12.57 7.56
C ILE A 415 13.11 13.16 8.83
N ALA A 416 12.67 14.41 8.80
CA ALA A 416 12.02 15.06 9.93
C ALA A 416 10.73 14.31 10.34
N LYS A 417 9.96 13.81 9.39
CA LYS A 417 8.77 12.98 9.64
C LYS A 417 9.08 11.74 10.49
N PHE A 418 10.14 11.00 10.20
CA PHE A 418 10.54 9.84 11.03
C PHE A 418 10.92 10.25 12.45
N ARG A 419 11.58 11.39 12.62
CA ARG A 419 11.96 11.95 13.93
C ARG A 419 10.72 12.36 14.71
N THR A 420 9.82 13.10 14.09
CA THR A 420 8.52 13.51 14.64
C THR A 420 7.68 12.30 15.06
N ALA A 421 7.58 11.28 14.22
CA ALA A 421 6.81 10.07 14.52
C ALA A 421 7.28 9.38 15.81
N ARG A 422 8.60 9.28 16.01
CA ARG A 422 9.16 8.69 17.24
C ARG A 422 8.85 9.51 18.48
N LYS A 423 9.06 10.82 18.41
CA LYS A 423 8.79 11.76 19.51
C LYS A 423 7.30 11.72 19.91
N MET A 424 6.40 11.94 18.95
CA MET A 424 4.96 11.93 19.19
C MET A 424 4.46 10.59 19.75
N TRP A 425 4.91 9.47 19.21
CA TRP A 425 4.52 8.15 19.73
C TRP A 425 4.96 7.95 21.18
N ALA A 426 6.20 8.29 21.51
CA ALA A 426 6.71 8.20 22.87
C ALA A 426 5.90 9.04 23.85
N GLN A 427 5.51 10.26 23.46
CA GLN A 427 4.63 11.15 24.24
C GLN A 427 3.24 10.55 24.39
N ILE A 428 2.62 10.04 23.31
CA ILE A 428 1.29 9.38 23.35
C ILE A 428 1.31 8.20 24.32
N MET A 429 2.28 7.32 24.22
CA MET A 429 2.37 6.13 25.06
C MET A 429 2.61 6.49 26.53
N LYS A 430 3.43 7.49 26.82
CA LYS A 430 3.73 7.95 28.18
C LYS A 430 2.55 8.70 28.80
N ASN A 431 1.97 9.66 28.08
CA ASN A 431 1.02 10.62 28.62
C ASN A 431 -0.45 10.16 28.50
N ARG A 432 -0.85 9.54 27.37
CA ARG A 432 -2.22 9.07 27.15
C ARG A 432 -2.44 7.66 27.72
N PHE A 433 -1.51 6.75 27.47
CA PHE A 433 -1.67 5.34 27.85
C PHE A 433 -0.92 4.95 29.12
N HIS A 434 -0.11 5.84 29.71
CA HIS A 434 0.63 5.63 30.96
C HIS A 434 1.51 4.37 30.96
N ALA A 435 2.05 4.02 29.79
CA ALA A 435 2.96 2.87 29.65
C ALA A 435 4.22 3.06 30.51
N LYS A 436 4.64 1.99 31.19
CA LYS A 436 5.80 1.99 32.10
C LYS A 436 7.04 1.35 31.49
N ASN A 437 6.85 0.44 30.55
CA ASN A 437 7.95 -0.25 29.89
C ASN A 437 8.54 0.63 28.78
N GLU A 438 9.82 0.97 28.87
CA GLU A 438 10.52 1.76 27.83
C GLU A 438 10.36 1.17 26.41
N LYS A 439 10.23 -0.15 26.27
CA LYS A 439 10.00 -0.79 24.97
C LYS A 439 8.65 -0.42 24.36
N SER A 440 7.66 -0.12 25.19
CA SER A 440 6.32 0.32 24.75
C SER A 440 6.33 1.72 24.13
N LEU A 441 7.29 2.57 24.51
CA LEU A 441 7.43 3.93 24.02
C LEU A 441 8.16 4.01 22.66
N LYS A 442 8.80 2.91 22.23
CA LYS A 442 9.65 2.89 21.03
C LYS A 442 8.83 2.75 19.75
N PHE A 443 8.94 3.72 18.86
CA PHE A 443 8.37 3.65 17.51
C PHE A 443 9.32 2.86 16.61
N ARG A 444 8.97 1.60 16.33
CA ARG A 444 9.77 0.74 15.45
C ARG A 444 9.14 0.74 14.07
N VAL A 445 9.87 1.25 13.10
CA VAL A 445 9.33 1.55 11.78
C VAL A 445 10.01 0.76 10.66
N PHE A 446 9.20 0.29 9.75
CA PHE A 446 9.56 -0.15 8.41
C PHE A 446 9.41 1.04 7.46
N ALA A 447 10.44 1.34 6.70
CA ALA A 447 10.46 2.40 5.71
C ALA A 447 10.27 1.82 4.30
N GLY A 448 9.21 2.21 3.62
CA GLY A 448 8.93 1.85 2.24
C GLY A 448 9.21 3.01 1.29
N GLY A 449 10.08 2.83 0.30
CA GLY A 449 10.17 3.80 -0.80
C GLY A 449 8.83 3.89 -1.52
N ASN A 450 8.32 5.10 -1.77
CA ASN A 450 7.00 5.24 -2.35
C ASN A 450 6.98 5.10 -3.88
N GLY A 451 5.98 4.39 -4.38
CA GLY A 451 5.76 4.14 -5.80
C GLY A 451 5.28 5.38 -6.56
N ILE A 452 4.54 6.29 -5.89
CA ILE A 452 4.01 7.51 -6.53
C ILE A 452 5.08 8.48 -7.00
N SER A 453 6.31 8.36 -6.50
CA SER A 453 7.46 9.16 -6.98
C SER A 453 8.14 8.56 -8.20
N LEU A 454 7.80 7.32 -8.57
CA LEU A 454 8.39 6.62 -9.70
C LEU A 454 7.60 6.88 -10.96
N THR A 455 8.30 7.01 -12.07
CA THR A 455 7.71 7.38 -13.35
C THR A 455 7.81 6.23 -14.36
N ALA A 456 6.81 6.11 -15.22
CA ALA A 456 6.88 5.21 -16.35
C ALA A 456 7.82 5.79 -17.44
N ASN A 457 7.90 7.11 -17.57
CA ASN A 457 8.86 7.75 -18.45
C ASN A 457 10.29 7.59 -17.89
N GLU A 458 11.23 7.25 -18.77
CA GLU A 458 12.64 7.12 -18.43
C GLU A 458 12.90 6.28 -17.17
N PRO A 459 12.44 5.02 -17.12
CA PRO A 459 12.37 4.23 -15.90
C PRO A 459 13.71 3.98 -15.22
N LEU A 460 14.84 4.07 -15.95
CA LEU A 460 16.17 3.95 -15.32
C LEU A 460 16.48 5.11 -14.38
N ASN A 461 15.85 6.28 -14.55
CA ASN A 461 15.95 7.38 -13.59
C ASN A 461 15.34 7.03 -12.23
N ASN A 462 14.44 6.03 -12.18
CA ASN A 462 13.89 5.54 -10.92
C ASN A 462 14.93 4.88 -10.03
N ILE A 463 16.04 4.36 -10.57
CA ILE A 463 17.17 3.84 -9.76
C ILE A 463 17.72 4.94 -8.85
N VAL A 464 17.87 6.15 -9.40
CA VAL A 464 18.34 7.32 -8.65
C VAL A 464 17.30 7.75 -7.61
N ARG A 465 16.02 7.80 -7.98
CA ARG A 465 14.93 8.13 -7.06
C ARG A 465 14.87 7.14 -5.89
N CYS A 466 14.97 5.85 -6.19
CA CYS A 466 15.01 4.78 -5.20
C CYS A 466 16.25 4.87 -4.28
N ALA A 467 17.41 5.30 -4.78
CA ALA A 467 18.57 5.53 -3.95
C ALA A 467 18.35 6.65 -2.93
N PHE A 468 17.71 7.76 -3.32
CA PHE A 468 17.32 8.83 -2.40
C PHE A 468 16.27 8.36 -1.38
N GLN A 469 15.28 7.58 -1.79
CA GLN A 469 14.30 7.01 -0.85
C GLN A 469 14.96 6.07 0.18
N CYS A 470 15.93 5.26 -0.25
CA CYS A 470 16.74 4.42 0.64
C CYS A 470 17.54 5.28 1.63
N LEU A 471 18.14 6.37 1.15
CA LEU A 471 18.86 7.34 1.98
C LEU A 471 17.95 7.96 3.04
N VAL A 472 16.74 8.37 2.67
CA VAL A 472 15.72 8.88 3.60
C VAL A 472 15.40 7.86 4.69
N GLY A 473 15.11 6.61 4.33
CA GLY A 473 14.82 5.56 5.31
C GLY A 473 15.99 5.31 6.27
N ALA A 474 17.22 5.32 5.75
CA ALA A 474 18.43 5.13 6.54
C ALA A 474 18.71 6.33 7.47
N LEU A 475 18.68 7.57 6.98
CA LEU A 475 18.85 8.79 7.80
C LEU A 475 17.66 8.99 8.74
N GLY A 476 16.47 8.58 8.32
CA GLY A 476 15.26 8.54 9.15
C GLY A 476 15.33 7.52 10.30
N GLY A 477 16.32 6.62 10.31
CA GLY A 477 16.55 5.67 11.41
C GLY A 477 15.59 4.47 11.43
N ALA A 478 15.16 3.97 10.27
CA ALA A 478 14.25 2.84 10.14
C ALA A 478 14.89 1.50 10.55
N GLN A 479 14.09 0.54 11.07
CA GLN A 479 14.56 -0.79 11.48
C GLN A 479 14.51 -1.82 10.34
N ALA A 480 13.72 -1.56 9.32
CA ALA A 480 13.71 -2.32 8.08
C ALA A 480 13.45 -1.35 6.91
N ILE A 481 13.98 -1.65 5.74
CA ILE A 481 13.81 -0.83 4.53
C ILE A 481 13.40 -1.71 3.36
N HIS A 482 12.45 -1.22 2.58
CA HIS A 482 12.11 -1.67 1.25
C HIS A 482 12.43 -0.56 0.24
N VAL A 483 13.04 -0.94 -0.86
CA VAL A 483 13.27 -0.05 -2.00
C VAL A 483 12.48 -0.60 -3.18
N PRO A 484 11.58 0.18 -3.80
CA PRO A 484 10.83 -0.28 -4.95
C PRO A 484 11.74 -0.51 -6.16
N ALA A 485 11.26 -1.30 -7.09
CA ALA A 485 12.00 -1.58 -8.31
C ALA A 485 11.87 -0.42 -9.33
N TYR A 486 12.89 -0.21 -10.15
CA TYR A 486 12.84 0.84 -11.16
C TYR A 486 11.73 0.64 -12.20
N ASP A 487 11.27 -0.60 -12.37
CA ASP A 487 10.17 -1.02 -13.24
C ASP A 487 8.81 -1.10 -12.52
N GLU A 488 8.71 -0.63 -11.28
CA GLU A 488 7.50 -0.64 -10.43
C GLU A 488 6.27 -0.06 -11.16
N ALA A 489 6.46 1.00 -11.94
CA ALA A 489 5.40 1.64 -12.70
C ALA A 489 4.83 0.78 -13.85
N TYR A 490 5.41 -0.38 -14.12
CA TYR A 490 4.99 -1.25 -15.23
C TYR A 490 4.47 -2.61 -14.78
N ALA A 491 5.15 -3.27 -13.83
CA ALA A 491 4.84 -4.65 -13.46
C ALA A 491 5.55 -5.07 -12.15
N ILE A 492 5.29 -6.31 -11.76
CA ILE A 492 6.06 -6.98 -10.69
C ILE A 492 7.56 -7.02 -11.08
N PRO A 493 8.47 -6.77 -10.13
CA PRO A 493 9.90 -6.73 -10.37
C PRO A 493 10.45 -7.98 -11.06
N THR A 494 11.27 -7.76 -12.06
CA THR A 494 12.09 -8.83 -12.64
C THR A 494 13.17 -9.27 -11.63
N GLU A 495 13.91 -10.34 -11.93
CA GLU A 495 15.03 -10.76 -11.09
C GLU A 495 16.15 -9.72 -11.07
N GLU A 496 16.44 -9.11 -12.22
CA GLU A 496 17.42 -8.04 -12.35
C GLU A 496 17.03 -6.79 -11.56
N SER A 497 15.79 -6.29 -11.72
CA SER A 497 15.34 -5.08 -11.01
C SER A 497 15.27 -5.32 -9.49
N ALA A 498 14.84 -6.49 -9.04
CA ALA A 498 14.85 -6.87 -7.63
C ALA A 498 16.26 -6.92 -7.05
N LEU A 499 17.25 -7.40 -7.83
CA LEU A 499 18.65 -7.40 -7.42
C LEU A 499 19.20 -5.97 -7.29
N ILE A 500 18.89 -5.08 -8.24
CA ILE A 500 19.30 -3.66 -8.18
C ILE A 500 18.73 -3.00 -6.91
N CYS A 501 17.46 -3.24 -6.56
CA CYS A 501 16.88 -2.73 -5.32
C CYS A 501 17.64 -3.18 -4.08
N LEU A 502 18.01 -4.46 -4.02
CA LEU A 502 18.79 -5.00 -2.91
C LEU A 502 20.20 -4.40 -2.87
N ARG A 503 20.87 -4.27 -4.02
CA ARG A 503 22.19 -3.62 -4.13
C ARG A 503 22.16 -2.15 -3.70
N THR A 504 21.10 -1.42 -4.03
CA THR A 504 20.89 -0.03 -3.57
C THR A 504 20.95 0.06 -2.05
N GLN A 505 20.25 -0.85 -1.34
CA GLN A 505 20.33 -0.90 0.12
C GLN A 505 21.72 -1.28 0.64
N GLN A 506 22.38 -2.25 0.00
CA GLN A 506 23.72 -2.69 0.39
C GLN A 506 24.77 -1.60 0.17
N ILE A 507 24.73 -0.87 -0.96
CA ILE A 507 25.59 0.29 -1.21
C ILE A 507 25.36 1.36 -0.13
N THR A 508 24.10 1.70 0.15
CA THR A 508 23.75 2.67 1.19
C THR A 508 24.31 2.24 2.56
N ALA A 509 24.20 0.95 2.91
CA ALA A 509 24.64 0.46 4.21
C ALA A 509 26.17 0.40 4.36
N TYR A 510 26.90 0.00 3.33
CA TYR A 510 28.29 -0.40 3.44
C TYR A 510 29.29 0.59 2.82
N GLU A 511 28.88 1.40 1.84
CA GLU A 511 29.78 2.30 1.12
C GLU A 511 29.67 3.78 1.54
N THR A 512 28.47 4.24 1.95
CA THR A 512 28.19 5.67 2.19
C THR A 512 28.67 6.18 3.55
N GLY A 513 28.97 5.29 4.49
CA GLY A 513 29.34 5.65 5.86
C GLY A 513 28.18 6.04 6.77
N ILE A 514 26.93 6.00 6.29
CA ILE A 514 25.72 6.40 7.02
C ILE A 514 25.47 5.59 8.29
N THR A 515 25.98 4.35 8.34
CA THR A 515 25.85 3.43 9.48
C THR A 515 26.88 3.70 10.60
N LYS A 516 27.82 4.63 10.41
CA LYS A 516 28.94 4.86 11.33
C LYS A 516 28.58 5.62 12.61
N THR A 517 27.46 6.37 12.59
CA THR A 517 26.97 7.09 13.76
C THR A 517 25.44 7.08 13.81
N ALA A 518 24.86 7.31 14.99
CA ALA A 518 23.44 7.46 15.16
C ALA A 518 23.02 8.91 14.90
N ASP A 519 21.95 9.11 14.11
CA ASP A 519 21.34 10.41 13.83
C ASP A 519 22.35 11.52 13.46
N PRO A 520 23.04 11.40 12.31
CA PRO A 520 24.10 12.34 11.92
C PRO A 520 23.58 13.76 11.63
N LEU A 521 22.27 13.95 11.49
CA LEU A 521 21.63 15.22 11.20
C LEU A 521 21.09 15.94 12.45
N ALA A 522 21.23 15.34 13.64
CA ALA A 522 20.81 15.97 14.89
C ALA A 522 21.46 17.34 15.10
N GLY A 523 20.67 18.32 15.53
CA GLY A 523 21.14 19.70 15.76
C GLY A 523 21.22 20.56 14.49
N SER A 524 20.87 20.03 13.32
CA SER A 524 20.67 20.84 12.11
C SER A 524 19.51 21.81 12.33
N TYR A 525 19.75 23.10 12.21
CA TYR A 525 18.69 24.12 12.40
C TYR A 525 17.47 23.85 11.54
N TYR A 526 17.66 23.45 10.29
CA TYR A 526 16.58 23.16 9.37
C TYR A 526 15.83 21.87 9.76
N ILE A 527 16.52 20.77 10.07
CA ILE A 527 15.90 19.49 10.44
C ILE A 527 15.11 19.62 11.74
N GLU A 528 15.64 20.29 12.76
CA GLU A 528 14.93 20.45 14.03
C GLU A 528 13.71 21.37 13.88
N THR A 529 13.82 22.43 13.08
CA THR A 529 12.66 23.28 12.74
C THR A 529 11.59 22.48 12.02
N LEU A 530 11.93 21.67 11.00
CA LEU A 530 10.96 20.83 10.31
C LEU A 530 10.34 19.78 11.23
N THR A 531 11.12 19.19 12.13
CA THR A 531 10.63 18.20 13.11
C THR A 531 9.54 18.83 14.00
N ASN A 532 9.77 20.06 14.50
CA ASN A 532 8.82 20.80 15.33
C ASN A 532 7.57 21.24 14.54
N GLU A 533 7.73 21.74 13.33
CA GLU A 533 6.62 22.14 12.46
C GLU A 533 5.71 20.96 12.12
N LEU A 534 6.30 19.80 11.79
CA LEU A 534 5.52 18.59 11.53
C LEU A 534 4.79 18.09 12.77
N GLU A 535 5.43 18.15 13.96
CA GLU A 535 4.81 17.79 15.23
C GLU A 535 3.59 18.69 15.52
N SER A 536 3.75 20.00 15.40
CA SER A 536 2.67 20.96 15.60
C SER A 536 1.49 20.71 14.68
N ARG A 537 1.73 20.62 13.36
CA ARG A 537 0.68 20.42 12.36
C ARG A 537 0.00 19.06 12.46
N ALA A 538 0.77 18.00 12.76
CA ALA A 538 0.19 16.67 12.97
C ALA A 538 -0.66 16.62 14.23
N THR A 539 -0.25 17.31 15.31
CA THR A 539 -1.03 17.45 16.54
C THR A 539 -2.34 18.19 16.28
N ASP A 540 -2.31 19.33 15.58
CA ASP A 540 -3.51 20.09 15.20
C ASP A 540 -4.50 19.23 14.40
N LEU A 541 -3.98 18.43 13.45
CA LEU A 541 -4.83 17.54 12.66
C LEU A 541 -5.41 16.39 13.50
N MET A 542 -4.64 15.82 14.43
CA MET A 542 -5.13 14.78 15.35
C MET A 542 -6.19 15.33 16.29
N GLU A 543 -6.02 16.57 16.82
CA GLU A 543 -7.03 17.23 17.62
C GLU A 543 -8.32 17.52 16.84
N LYS A 544 -8.21 17.92 15.56
CA LYS A 544 -9.36 18.08 14.67
C LYS A 544 -10.12 16.77 14.50
N ILE A 545 -9.40 15.66 14.26
CA ILE A 545 -9.96 14.31 14.18
C ILE A 545 -10.66 13.94 15.50
N ASP A 546 -10.04 14.19 16.65
CA ASP A 546 -10.63 13.89 17.96
C ASP A 546 -11.92 14.70 18.21
N LYS A 547 -11.95 15.99 17.87
CA LYS A 547 -13.13 16.86 17.94
C LYS A 547 -14.29 16.40 17.05
N MET A 548 -13.99 15.70 15.95
CA MET A 548 -14.97 15.10 15.03
C MET A 548 -15.49 13.73 15.50
N GLY A 549 -15.05 13.23 16.66
CA GLY A 549 -15.46 11.95 17.23
C GLY A 549 -14.47 10.81 16.99
N GLY A 550 -13.23 11.13 16.62
CA GLY A 550 -12.12 10.21 16.42
C GLY A 550 -11.98 9.66 15.00
N LEU A 551 -10.86 8.99 14.74
CA LEU A 551 -10.49 8.55 13.39
C LEU A 551 -11.52 7.59 12.77
N VAL A 552 -12.08 6.67 13.56
CA VAL A 552 -13.11 5.73 13.09
C VAL A 552 -14.32 6.48 12.54
N LYS A 553 -14.77 7.54 13.26
CA LYS A 553 -15.90 8.37 12.82
C LYS A 553 -15.57 9.16 11.55
N CYS A 554 -14.35 9.66 11.43
CA CYS A 554 -13.87 10.37 10.25
C CYS A 554 -13.77 9.43 9.01
N ILE A 555 -13.55 8.12 9.21
CA ILE A 555 -13.61 7.12 8.16
C ILE A 555 -15.06 6.85 7.77
N GLU A 556 -15.95 6.59 8.76
CA GLU A 556 -17.37 6.27 8.52
C GLU A 556 -18.11 7.39 7.76
N ASN A 557 -17.76 8.66 7.97
CA ASN A 557 -18.36 9.80 7.28
C ASN A 557 -17.60 10.27 6.03
N GLY A 558 -16.52 9.58 5.63
CA GLY A 558 -15.72 9.88 4.43
C GLY A 558 -14.75 11.06 4.54
N TRP A 559 -14.81 11.84 5.64
CA TRP A 559 -14.06 13.10 5.75
C TRP A 559 -12.54 12.94 5.56
N ILE A 560 -11.94 11.93 6.19
CA ILE A 560 -10.47 11.74 6.08
C ILE A 560 -10.03 11.39 4.66
N MET A 561 -10.86 10.66 3.91
CA MET A 561 -10.58 10.33 2.52
C MET A 561 -10.66 11.57 1.64
N ASP A 562 -11.66 12.42 1.85
CA ASP A 562 -11.82 13.68 1.10
C ASP A 562 -10.65 14.65 1.34
N GLU A 563 -10.14 14.75 2.56
CA GLU A 563 -8.95 15.53 2.90
C GLU A 563 -7.71 15.02 2.14
N VAL A 564 -7.49 13.70 2.11
CA VAL A 564 -6.34 13.11 1.40
C VAL A 564 -6.47 13.26 -0.12
N VAL A 565 -7.66 12.99 -0.69
CA VAL A 565 -7.91 13.16 -2.13
C VAL A 565 -7.79 14.63 -2.54
N GLY A 566 -8.21 15.56 -1.67
CA GLY A 566 -8.02 17.00 -1.88
C GLY A 566 -6.55 17.39 -2.00
N THR A 567 -5.68 16.82 -1.15
CA THR A 567 -4.24 17.01 -1.20
C THR A 567 -3.64 16.43 -2.48
N ALA A 568 -4.03 15.20 -2.85
CA ALA A 568 -3.59 14.55 -4.07
C ALA A 568 -3.97 15.35 -5.34
N TYR A 569 -5.18 15.89 -5.36
CA TYR A 569 -5.66 16.70 -6.49
C TYR A 569 -4.88 18.01 -6.62
N LYS A 570 -4.58 18.68 -5.50
CA LYS A 570 -3.74 19.88 -5.49
C LYS A 570 -2.34 19.57 -6.04
N ALA A 571 -1.71 18.50 -5.57
CA ALA A 571 -0.38 18.08 -6.03
C ALA A 571 -0.35 17.77 -7.54
N GLN A 572 -1.43 17.18 -8.09
CA GLN A 572 -1.56 16.93 -9.53
C GLN A 572 -1.66 18.25 -10.33
N LYS A 573 -2.43 19.24 -9.84
CA LYS A 573 -2.49 20.56 -10.46
C LYS A 573 -1.12 21.28 -10.46
N GLU A 574 -0.42 21.24 -9.33
CA GLU A 574 0.93 21.83 -9.22
C GLU A 574 1.92 21.21 -10.22
N LEU A 575 1.80 19.88 -10.47
CA LEU A 575 2.58 19.20 -11.49
C LEU A 575 2.25 19.67 -12.90
N GLU A 576 0.95 19.79 -13.25
CA GLU A 576 0.50 20.19 -14.59
C GLU A 576 0.76 21.67 -14.88
N GLU A 577 0.68 22.52 -13.88
CA GLU A 577 0.98 23.95 -13.97
C GLU A 577 2.50 24.25 -13.92
N GLY A 578 3.33 23.21 -13.68
CA GLY A 578 4.79 23.33 -13.68
C GLY A 578 5.39 23.87 -12.38
N TYR A 579 4.60 24.07 -11.32
CA TYR A 579 5.11 24.45 -9.99
C TYR A 579 5.90 23.30 -9.36
N LYS A 580 5.48 22.06 -9.58
CA LYS A 580 6.24 20.87 -9.20
C LYS A 580 6.95 20.29 -10.42
N VAL A 581 8.27 20.13 -10.34
CA VAL A 581 9.08 19.55 -11.42
C VAL A 581 9.33 18.07 -11.17
N VAL A 582 9.03 17.25 -12.18
CA VAL A 582 9.42 15.83 -12.23
C VAL A 582 10.21 15.60 -13.51
N VAL A 583 11.50 15.26 -13.34
CA VAL A 583 12.44 15.06 -14.46
C VAL A 583 11.96 13.91 -15.36
N GLY A 584 11.97 14.14 -16.68
CA GLY A 584 11.51 13.16 -17.66
C GLY A 584 9.98 13.11 -17.81
N VAL A 585 9.22 13.89 -17.02
CA VAL A 585 7.75 13.97 -17.09
C VAL A 585 7.28 15.33 -17.57
N ASN A 586 7.57 16.40 -16.83
CA ASN A 586 7.20 17.77 -17.21
C ASN A 586 8.39 18.70 -17.44
N LYS A 587 9.63 18.23 -17.20
CA LYS A 587 10.86 18.96 -17.52
C LYS A 587 11.96 17.98 -17.94
N PHE A 588 12.86 18.40 -18.85
CA PHE A 588 13.96 17.58 -19.40
C PHE A 588 13.48 16.26 -20.04
N ILE A 589 12.43 16.33 -20.83
CA ILE A 589 11.81 15.18 -21.48
C ILE A 589 12.67 14.71 -22.66
N SER A 590 13.07 13.45 -22.69
CA SER A 590 13.79 12.84 -23.81
C SER A 590 12.89 12.63 -25.03
N LYS A 591 13.47 12.65 -26.25
CA LYS A 591 12.71 12.32 -27.47
C LYS A 591 12.26 10.86 -27.44
N LYS A 592 11.01 10.57 -27.82
CA LYS A 592 10.37 9.24 -27.81
C LYS A 592 11.17 8.10 -28.49
N SER A 593 12.14 8.43 -29.37
CA SER A 593 12.98 7.44 -30.06
C SER A 593 14.05 6.76 -29.21
N GLU A 594 14.30 7.25 -27.99
CA GLU A 594 15.38 6.76 -27.11
C GLU A 594 14.89 5.86 -25.95
N GLU A 595 13.59 5.59 -25.85
CA GLU A 595 13.02 4.79 -24.77
C GLU A 595 13.45 3.32 -24.86
N LYS A 596 14.19 2.85 -23.88
CA LYS A 596 14.49 1.43 -23.74
C LYS A 596 13.21 0.63 -23.41
N LYS A 597 12.95 -0.42 -24.16
CA LYS A 597 11.85 -1.35 -23.87
C LYS A 597 12.12 -2.08 -22.56
N ILE A 598 11.25 -1.90 -21.57
CA ILE A 598 11.29 -2.69 -20.34
C ILE A 598 10.68 -4.05 -20.61
N LYS A 599 11.35 -5.09 -20.11
CA LYS A 599 10.86 -6.46 -20.19
C LYS A 599 9.81 -6.67 -19.09
N ILE A 600 8.54 -6.75 -19.48
CA ILE A 600 7.45 -7.05 -18.55
C ILE A 600 7.38 -8.56 -18.33
N GLN A 601 7.39 -9.00 -17.09
CA GLN A 601 7.23 -10.42 -16.76
C GLN A 601 5.76 -10.82 -16.94
N LYS A 602 5.49 -11.73 -17.88
CA LYS A 602 4.16 -12.34 -18.05
C LYS A 602 4.12 -13.63 -17.25
N LEU A 603 3.03 -13.83 -16.49
CA LEU A 603 2.81 -15.10 -15.80
C LEU A 603 2.39 -16.18 -16.83
N PRO A 604 2.99 -17.37 -16.77
CA PRO A 604 2.57 -18.47 -17.63
C PRO A 604 1.17 -18.99 -17.29
N ASP A 605 0.42 -19.43 -18.31
CA ASP A 605 -0.96 -19.95 -18.15
C ASP A 605 -1.08 -21.17 -17.23
N TYR A 606 0.03 -21.91 -17.00
CA TYR A 606 0.00 -23.06 -16.11
C TYR A 606 -0.16 -22.69 -14.63
N ILE A 607 0.13 -21.45 -14.22
CA ILE A 607 0.09 -21.00 -12.83
C ILE A 607 -1.29 -21.23 -12.22
N LEU A 608 -2.34 -20.71 -12.87
CA LEU A 608 -3.73 -20.90 -12.43
C LEU A 608 -4.10 -22.39 -12.37
N LYS A 609 -3.79 -23.15 -13.43
CA LYS A 609 -4.12 -24.58 -13.50
C LYS A 609 -3.48 -25.37 -12.37
N ASN A 610 -2.21 -25.08 -12.07
CA ASN A 610 -1.47 -25.74 -10.99
C ASN A 610 -2.06 -25.39 -9.62
N GLN A 611 -2.40 -24.13 -9.39
CA GLN A 611 -2.99 -23.70 -8.12
C GLN A 611 -4.36 -24.37 -7.89
N ILE A 612 -5.25 -24.34 -8.89
CA ILE A 612 -6.56 -25.00 -8.81
C ILE A 612 -6.41 -26.51 -8.59
N SER A 613 -5.47 -27.17 -9.29
CA SER A 613 -5.24 -28.61 -9.13
C SER A 613 -4.77 -28.98 -7.71
N ARG A 614 -3.90 -28.16 -7.10
CA ARG A 614 -3.45 -28.34 -5.71
C ARG A 614 -4.58 -28.16 -4.72
N LEU A 615 -5.37 -27.09 -4.88
CA LEU A 615 -6.54 -26.82 -4.05
C LEU A 615 -7.55 -27.96 -4.12
N LYS A 616 -7.87 -28.44 -5.32
CA LYS A 616 -8.78 -29.57 -5.53
C LYS A 616 -8.29 -30.82 -4.80
N LYS A 617 -7.00 -31.15 -4.93
CA LYS A 617 -6.39 -32.28 -4.23
C LYS A 617 -6.59 -32.17 -2.71
N VAL A 618 -6.33 -31.00 -2.11
CA VAL A 618 -6.54 -30.79 -0.67
C VAL A 618 -7.99 -31.00 -0.28
N LYS A 619 -8.95 -30.44 -1.06
CA LYS A 619 -10.39 -30.59 -0.81
C LYS A 619 -10.87 -32.05 -0.93
N GLU A 620 -10.22 -32.87 -1.76
CA GLU A 620 -10.50 -34.32 -1.94
C GLU A 620 -9.90 -35.20 -0.83
N GLU A 621 -8.67 -34.88 -0.39
CA GLU A 621 -7.93 -35.72 0.58
C GLU A 621 -8.26 -35.42 2.05
N ARG A 622 -8.82 -34.26 2.38
CA ARG A 622 -9.13 -33.85 3.76
C ARG A 622 -10.44 -34.48 4.27
N LEU A 623 -10.61 -34.51 5.60
CA LEU A 623 -11.86 -34.94 6.24
C LEU A 623 -12.88 -33.79 6.25
N ASN A 624 -13.77 -33.73 5.26
CA ASN A 624 -14.75 -32.64 5.12
C ASN A 624 -15.70 -32.52 6.33
N THR A 625 -16.02 -33.62 7.01
CA THR A 625 -16.83 -33.60 8.26
C THR A 625 -16.13 -32.82 9.38
N LYS A 626 -14.79 -32.99 9.52
CA LYS A 626 -14.00 -32.27 10.50
C LYS A 626 -13.87 -30.79 10.15
N VAL A 627 -13.70 -30.48 8.86
CA VAL A 627 -13.68 -29.07 8.38
C VAL A 627 -14.99 -28.39 8.76
N LYS A 628 -16.12 -29.01 8.43
CA LYS A 628 -17.44 -28.48 8.77
C LYS A 628 -17.59 -28.25 10.27
N GLU A 629 -17.25 -29.24 11.09
CA GLU A 629 -17.30 -29.11 12.55
C GLU A 629 -16.51 -27.88 13.06
N LYS A 630 -15.28 -27.66 12.53
CA LYS A 630 -14.45 -26.54 12.97
C LYS A 630 -14.97 -25.19 12.47
N LEU A 631 -15.54 -25.13 11.27
CA LEU A 631 -16.18 -23.94 10.76
C LEU A 631 -17.48 -23.60 11.53
N ASP A 632 -18.26 -24.60 11.94
CA ASP A 632 -19.45 -24.40 12.78
C ASP A 632 -19.03 -23.85 14.17
N GLN A 633 -17.93 -24.40 14.78
CA GLN A 633 -17.36 -23.88 16.02
C GLN A 633 -16.86 -22.44 15.87
N LEU A 634 -16.23 -22.10 14.74
CA LEU A 634 -15.80 -20.73 14.42
C LEU A 634 -16.99 -19.78 14.33
N SER A 635 -18.04 -20.18 13.62
CA SER A 635 -19.29 -19.39 13.47
C SER A 635 -19.92 -19.09 14.83
N GLU A 636 -20.04 -20.10 15.69
CA GLU A 636 -20.63 -19.94 17.03
C GLU A 636 -19.75 -19.02 17.91
N SER A 637 -18.43 -19.18 17.85
CA SER A 637 -17.50 -18.33 18.58
C SER A 637 -17.54 -16.87 18.12
N ALA A 638 -17.75 -16.64 16.82
CA ALA A 638 -17.93 -15.30 16.25
C ALA A 638 -19.22 -14.63 16.74
N LYS A 639 -20.34 -15.37 16.81
CA LYS A 639 -21.62 -14.89 17.37
C LYS A 639 -21.47 -14.53 18.87
N ASN A 640 -20.68 -15.30 19.60
CA ASN A 640 -20.42 -15.09 21.03
C ASN A 640 -19.29 -14.06 21.30
N ASN A 641 -18.82 -13.37 20.27
CA ASN A 641 -17.76 -12.33 20.35
C ASN A 641 -16.46 -12.79 21.06
N LEU A 642 -16.10 -14.07 20.95
CA LEU A 642 -14.85 -14.61 21.48
C LEU A 642 -13.64 -14.19 20.63
N ASN A 643 -12.41 -14.37 21.16
CA ASN A 643 -11.21 -14.26 20.34
C ASN A 643 -11.19 -15.40 19.32
N LEU A 644 -11.17 -15.07 18.04
CA LEU A 644 -11.35 -16.04 16.94
C LEU A 644 -10.06 -16.75 16.55
N PHE A 645 -8.89 -16.24 16.92
CA PHE A 645 -7.62 -16.80 16.48
C PHE A 645 -7.46 -18.30 16.79
N PRO A 646 -7.77 -18.80 18.03
CA PRO A 646 -7.71 -20.23 18.33
C PRO A 646 -8.62 -21.09 17.45
N PHE A 647 -9.82 -20.60 17.13
CA PHE A 647 -10.80 -21.33 16.30
C PHE A 647 -10.39 -21.38 14.83
N ILE A 648 -9.75 -20.31 14.33
CA ILE A 648 -9.16 -20.28 12.99
C ILE A 648 -7.95 -21.23 12.92
N LEU A 649 -7.10 -21.28 13.95
CA LEU A 649 -6.02 -22.29 14.01
C LEU A 649 -6.57 -23.72 13.86
N GLU A 650 -7.62 -24.07 14.60
CA GLU A 650 -8.23 -25.39 14.51
C GLU A 650 -8.89 -25.65 13.14
N SER A 651 -9.49 -24.63 12.54
CA SER A 651 -10.03 -24.73 11.16
C SER A 651 -8.91 -24.97 10.13
N VAL A 652 -7.79 -24.28 10.27
CA VAL A 652 -6.59 -24.47 9.42
C VAL A 652 -5.97 -25.85 9.62
N LYS A 653 -5.85 -26.36 10.85
CA LYS A 653 -5.41 -27.74 11.13
C LYS A 653 -6.32 -28.78 10.49
N ALA A 654 -7.59 -28.51 10.37
CA ALA A 654 -8.54 -29.34 9.64
C ALA A 654 -8.45 -29.20 8.10
N ARG A 655 -7.55 -28.33 7.59
CA ARG A 655 -7.37 -28.00 6.15
C ARG A 655 -8.54 -27.21 5.54
N ALA A 656 -9.22 -26.37 6.34
CA ALA A 656 -10.15 -25.38 5.79
C ALA A 656 -9.39 -24.39 4.90
N THR A 657 -10.04 -23.93 3.83
CA THR A 657 -9.47 -22.95 2.89
C THR A 657 -9.66 -21.51 3.38
N VAL A 658 -8.94 -20.57 2.77
CA VAL A 658 -9.14 -19.12 2.99
C VAL A 658 -10.61 -18.76 2.72
N GLY A 659 -11.16 -19.19 1.59
CA GLY A 659 -12.53 -18.89 1.17
C GLY A 659 -13.60 -19.47 2.10
N GLU A 660 -13.41 -20.68 2.61
CA GLU A 660 -14.35 -21.31 3.56
C GLU A 660 -14.39 -20.58 4.90
N ILE A 661 -13.23 -20.22 5.45
CA ILE A 661 -13.14 -19.46 6.70
C ILE A 661 -13.77 -18.06 6.53
N VAL A 662 -13.45 -17.36 5.46
CA VAL A 662 -14.01 -16.04 5.17
C VAL A 662 -15.53 -16.12 4.96
N SER A 663 -16.02 -17.10 4.19
CA SER A 663 -17.45 -17.30 3.97
C SER A 663 -18.20 -17.54 5.28
N THR A 664 -17.63 -18.33 6.19
CA THR A 664 -18.17 -18.56 7.53
C THR A 664 -18.29 -17.27 8.33
N LEU A 665 -17.25 -16.44 8.30
CA LEU A 665 -17.26 -15.15 9.02
C LEU A 665 -18.18 -14.12 8.36
N LYS A 666 -18.34 -14.12 7.02
CA LYS A 666 -19.32 -13.27 6.31
C LYS A 666 -20.76 -13.54 6.73
N MET A 667 -21.11 -14.77 7.03
CA MET A 667 -22.44 -15.11 7.54
C MET A 667 -22.75 -14.47 8.90
N VAL A 668 -21.73 -14.18 9.70
CA VAL A 668 -21.91 -13.58 11.04
C VAL A 668 -21.77 -12.06 11.00
N TYR A 669 -20.75 -11.55 10.30
CA TYR A 669 -20.36 -10.13 10.33
C TYR A 669 -20.92 -9.31 9.17
N GLY A 670 -21.46 -9.97 8.14
CA GLY A 670 -21.83 -9.33 6.88
C GLY A 670 -20.63 -9.03 6.00
N GLU A 671 -20.90 -8.53 4.81
CA GLU A 671 -19.92 -8.07 3.83
C GLU A 671 -20.01 -6.54 3.69
N TYR A 672 -18.88 -5.87 3.57
CA TYR A 672 -18.82 -4.44 3.30
C TYR A 672 -18.57 -4.20 1.82
N ASN A 673 -19.57 -3.64 1.12
CA ASN A 673 -19.49 -3.42 -0.33
C ASN A 673 -19.03 -2.02 -0.72
N GLY A 674 -18.67 -1.18 0.24
CA GLY A 674 -18.37 0.23 0.02
C GLY A 674 -19.65 1.04 -0.18
N SER A 675 -19.91 2.04 0.60
CA SER A 675 -21.02 3.00 0.42
C SER A 675 -20.51 4.25 -0.26
#